data_99768de675578d88d90cc227a5565f95
#
_entry.id   99768de675578d88d90cc227a5565f95
#
_cell.length_a   1.000
_cell.length_b   1.000
_cell.length_c   1.000
_cell.angle_alpha   90.00
_cell.angle_beta   90.00
_cell.angle_gamma   90.00
#
_symmetry.space_group_name_H-M   'P 1'
#
loop_
_entity.id
_entity.type
_entity.pdbx_description
1 polymer ?
#
loop_
_entity_poly.entity_id
_entity_poly.type
_entity_poly.pdbx_seq_one_letter_code
_entity_poly.pdbx_strand_id
1 'polypeptide(L)'
;MGEKMKKIKNSISVLLSFLLIFNMINLGETDTFAQSAKVVSKMISIGNSSNELEVIEKSDGEIVNPLYEGLEIKTYSPKSRSSATKVFTTKKDAANYLKEEMVKRRGTIAFTVKVKSYDNLYKDLFAMAVEDDENADSSEGDYLFRHWSSYYVEWDDSKSTQTDFVFDMKYLSTYKQEQEVNYEVKKVLDELDVYNEDDYTKAKAVHDFITENITYDYNLKKYSAYDGIVSKNVVCNGYSALTYKMMKDLGVGVRCITGNKSTEYHAWNIGRIDDKWYNIDNTWDATESENSYVVYDYFLKNNAEFSAHIRDDEFKSDTFNKAYPMSKTSYKDKDYYNTTFALNKTQKTIGVGKTFKLYGIKMDENDKIKSFTSSNENVATVSSSGEVKGISLGQTTVTCETENGNIATCRIKIRYDISSGTVSKISNGEKFVYNGSAKKPSVTFIYNGKTLEEGVDYALDYGSNTLSGQGSITVVGIGDYTGTKKATFKIYPSKVTNQKVSSTTPTSIKISWSKENGVTGYQIYRSTSKDGKYSKVGTVSSKYNTYTNSNLISGTTYYYKIRAYKTVNNENLYGDYSNILTGKTKYPGQVKNLKQNSSYTNSVKLSWSKASYASGYRVYRATSKDGTYKRIAELSGSSKTTYTDKNLSSGKTYYYKVRAYRKVGSSRDYGSYSTKLKASTKCNTPVITLSSKNKNQSKISWKKISGASGYVFYRSTSKTGTFTKVQTVKSGSTLSVTDTNLKSGKTYYYKVRAYRSADIGTVYSSYSSVKSIKIK
;
A
#
# COMPACT_ATOMS: atom_id res chain seq x y z
N MET A 1 7.74 -41.81 40.44
CA MET A 1 7.50 -40.43 39.97
C MET A 1 7.13 -40.40 38.52
N GLY A 2 7.75 -41.18 37.65
CA GLY A 2 7.48 -41.24 36.20
C GLY A 2 6.04 -41.60 35.81
N GLU A 3 5.41 -42.58 36.45
CA GLU A 3 3.99 -42.92 36.16
C GLU A 3 2.98 -41.85 36.60
N LYS A 4 3.26 -41.08 37.63
CA LYS A 4 2.43 -39.95 38.04
C LYS A 4 2.59 -38.78 37.08
N MET A 5 3.77 -38.53 36.54
CA MET A 5 4.02 -37.50 35.52
C MET A 5 3.41 -37.87 34.16
N LYS A 6 3.50 -39.15 33.74
CA LYS A 6 2.81 -39.63 32.53
C LYS A 6 1.28 -39.50 32.62
N LYS A 7 0.69 -39.78 33.80
CA LYS A 7 -0.74 -39.56 34.05
C LYS A 7 -1.10 -38.07 34.11
N ILE A 8 -0.19 -37.21 34.59
CA ILE A 8 -0.39 -35.75 34.60
C ILE A 8 -0.25 -35.18 33.19
N LYS A 9 0.71 -35.62 32.36
CA LYS A 9 0.84 -35.22 30.94
C LYS A 9 -0.38 -35.60 30.13
N ASN A 10 -0.87 -36.81 30.24
CA ASN A 10 -2.09 -37.27 29.56
C ASN A 10 -3.36 -36.53 30.07
N SER A 11 -3.40 -36.16 31.37
CA SER A 11 -4.52 -35.36 31.93
C SER A 11 -4.44 -33.90 31.49
N ILE A 12 -3.24 -33.34 31.32
CA ILE A 12 -3.05 -31.95 30.83
C ILE A 12 -3.36 -31.85 29.34
N SER A 13 -2.93 -32.84 28.52
CA SER A 13 -3.28 -32.90 27.10
C SER A 13 -4.80 -33.03 26.89
N VAL A 14 -5.45 -33.90 27.63
CA VAL A 14 -6.92 -34.07 27.61
C VAL A 14 -7.64 -32.86 28.22
N LEU A 15 -7.05 -32.19 29.24
CA LEU A 15 -7.62 -30.98 29.83
C LEU A 15 -7.46 -29.76 28.92
N LEU A 16 -6.33 -29.63 28.17
CA LEU A 16 -6.18 -28.57 27.15
C LEU A 16 -7.15 -28.78 25.98
N SER A 17 -7.33 -30.02 25.54
CA SER A 17 -8.34 -30.33 24.51
C SER A 17 -9.77 -30.03 25.02
N PHE A 18 -10.08 -30.34 26.29
CA PHE A 18 -11.37 -30.00 26.90
C PHE A 18 -11.52 -28.49 27.18
N LEU A 19 -10.46 -27.78 27.53
CA LEU A 19 -10.51 -26.32 27.73
C LEU A 19 -10.66 -25.56 26.39
N LEU A 20 -10.07 -26.03 25.31
CA LEU A 20 -10.29 -25.49 23.96
C LEU A 20 -11.73 -25.73 23.48
N ILE A 21 -12.29 -26.93 23.73
CA ILE A 21 -13.70 -27.25 23.40
C ILE A 21 -14.67 -26.42 24.30
N PHE A 22 -14.36 -26.19 25.58
CA PHE A 22 -15.23 -25.43 26.49
C PHE A 22 -15.20 -23.90 26.23
N ASN A 23 -14.08 -23.36 25.76
CA ASN A 23 -14.01 -21.96 25.35
C ASN A 23 -14.65 -21.69 23.98
N MET A 24 -14.71 -22.69 23.07
CA MET A 24 -15.40 -22.57 21.78
C MET A 24 -16.94 -22.71 21.90
N ILE A 25 -17.44 -23.48 22.87
CA ILE A 25 -18.89 -23.63 23.12
C ILE A 25 -19.53 -22.34 23.63
N ASN A 26 -18.74 -21.43 24.25
CA ASN A 26 -19.26 -20.13 24.76
C ASN A 26 -19.24 -18.98 23.74
N LEU A 27 -18.77 -19.19 22.50
CA LEU A 27 -18.66 -18.15 21.47
C LEU A 27 -19.62 -18.31 20.27
N GLY A 28 -20.54 -19.26 20.29
CA GLY A 28 -21.63 -19.33 19.30
C GLY A 28 -21.22 -19.74 17.87
N GLU A 29 -20.02 -20.31 17.65
CA GLU A 29 -19.53 -20.72 16.33
C GLU A 29 -19.48 -22.25 16.19
N THR A 30 -20.65 -22.90 16.24
CA THR A 30 -20.76 -24.36 16.00
C THR A 30 -20.74 -24.74 14.50
N ASP A 31 -20.90 -23.79 13.60
CA ASP A 31 -21.00 -24.09 12.16
C ASP A 31 -19.64 -24.25 11.45
N THR A 32 -18.59 -23.56 11.90
CA THR A 32 -17.26 -23.64 11.27
C THR A 32 -16.53 -24.95 11.58
N PHE A 33 -16.70 -25.48 12.78
CA PHE A 33 -16.08 -26.77 13.17
C PHE A 33 -16.76 -27.97 12.50
N ALA A 34 -18.07 -27.92 12.32
CA ALA A 34 -18.82 -28.94 11.59
C ALA A 34 -18.50 -28.91 10.07
N GLN A 35 -18.18 -27.75 9.51
CA GLN A 35 -17.70 -27.63 8.14
C GLN A 35 -16.27 -28.17 7.99
N SER A 36 -15.35 -27.83 8.88
CA SER A 36 -13.97 -28.35 8.86
C SER A 36 -13.92 -29.89 9.03
N ALA A 37 -14.73 -30.44 9.94
CA ALA A 37 -14.84 -31.88 10.12
C ALA A 37 -15.54 -32.58 8.92
N LYS A 38 -16.47 -31.90 8.23
CA LYS A 38 -17.09 -32.41 6.99
C LYS A 38 -16.14 -32.37 5.80
N VAL A 39 -15.25 -31.35 5.74
CA VAL A 39 -14.24 -31.24 4.69
C VAL A 39 -13.20 -32.35 4.85
N VAL A 40 -12.68 -32.55 6.06
CA VAL A 40 -11.78 -33.69 6.37
C VAL A 40 -12.41 -35.03 6.06
N SER A 41 -13.71 -35.23 6.33
CA SER A 41 -14.41 -36.47 5.99
C SER A 41 -14.65 -36.66 4.48
N LYS A 42 -14.64 -35.59 3.68
CA LYS A 42 -14.80 -35.67 2.22
C LYS A 42 -13.48 -35.99 1.52
N MET A 43 -12.33 -35.61 2.10
CA MET A 43 -11.00 -36.04 1.65
C MET A 43 -10.76 -37.55 1.78
N ILE A 44 -11.48 -38.23 2.68
CA ILE A 44 -11.35 -39.70 2.91
C ILE A 44 -12.05 -40.53 1.85
N SER A 45 -12.88 -39.99 0.96
CA SER A 45 -13.77 -40.75 0.10
C SER A 45 -13.48 -40.73 -1.40
N ILE A 46 -12.35 -40.15 -1.85
CA ILE A 46 -12.04 -40.09 -3.29
C ILE A 46 -10.69 -40.79 -3.55
N GLY A 47 -10.74 -42.09 -3.57
CA GLY A 47 -9.69 -42.93 -4.11
C GLY A 47 -10.22 -43.63 -5.35
N ASN A 48 -9.85 -43.16 -6.54
CA ASN A 48 -9.68 -44.03 -7.72
C ASN A 48 -8.98 -43.25 -8.86
N SER A 49 -7.81 -43.77 -9.21
CA SER A 49 -7.15 -43.75 -10.52
C SER A 49 -7.11 -42.42 -11.28
N SER A 50 -6.01 -41.80 -11.22
CA SER A 50 -5.22 -41.05 -12.23
C SER A 50 -4.36 -39.98 -11.55
N ASN A 51 -3.23 -39.68 -12.13
CA ASN A 51 -2.26 -38.61 -11.69
C ASN A 51 -2.88 -37.21 -11.78
N GLU A 52 -4.08 -36.98 -11.28
CA GLU A 52 -4.72 -35.66 -11.26
C GLU A 52 -4.49 -35.04 -9.89
N LEU A 53 -3.85 -33.90 -9.87
CA LEU A 53 -3.77 -33.02 -8.70
C LEU A 53 -5.21 -32.71 -8.26
N GLU A 54 -5.64 -33.22 -7.12
CA GLU A 54 -6.92 -32.84 -6.52
C GLU A 54 -6.83 -31.39 -6.08
N VAL A 55 -7.45 -30.50 -6.84
CA VAL A 55 -7.62 -29.09 -6.49
C VAL A 55 -9.07 -28.85 -6.10
N ILE A 56 -9.29 -28.05 -5.09
CA ILE A 56 -10.63 -27.70 -4.61
C ILE A 56 -11.09 -26.44 -5.31
N GLU A 57 -12.13 -26.58 -6.15
CA GLU A 57 -12.75 -25.47 -6.85
C GLU A 57 -13.94 -24.94 -6.04
N LYS A 58 -13.90 -23.69 -5.61
CA LYS A 58 -15.00 -23.01 -4.94
C LYS A 58 -16.06 -22.55 -5.94
N SER A 59 -17.26 -22.27 -5.44
CA SER A 59 -18.39 -21.80 -6.25
C SER A 59 -18.15 -20.44 -6.97
N ASP A 60 -17.13 -19.69 -6.59
CA ASP A 60 -16.71 -18.44 -7.21
C ASP A 60 -15.56 -18.62 -8.22
N GLY A 61 -15.15 -19.86 -8.51
CA GLY A 61 -14.08 -20.20 -9.44
C GLY A 61 -12.66 -20.08 -8.87
N GLU A 62 -12.50 -19.83 -7.55
CA GLU A 62 -11.19 -19.89 -6.89
C GLU A 62 -10.76 -21.33 -6.70
N ILE A 63 -9.56 -21.67 -7.18
CA ILE A 63 -8.93 -22.97 -6.97
C ILE A 63 -8.02 -22.87 -5.76
N VAL A 64 -8.26 -23.68 -4.74
CA VAL A 64 -7.57 -23.64 -3.45
C VAL A 64 -6.64 -24.85 -3.33
N ASN A 65 -5.44 -24.62 -2.79
CA ASN A 65 -4.55 -25.71 -2.43
C ASN A 65 -5.20 -26.56 -1.33
N PRO A 66 -5.35 -27.89 -1.52
CA PRO A 66 -6.00 -28.78 -0.56
C PRO A 66 -5.41 -28.68 0.85
N LEU A 67 -4.11 -28.35 0.96
CA LEU A 67 -3.42 -28.22 2.24
C LEU A 67 -3.93 -27.05 3.10
N TYR A 68 -4.67 -26.09 2.51
CA TYR A 68 -5.04 -24.84 3.17
C TYR A 68 -6.53 -24.52 3.11
N GLU A 69 -7.35 -25.46 2.67
CA GLU A 69 -8.80 -25.27 2.62
C GLU A 69 -9.38 -24.99 4.01
N GLY A 70 -10.18 -23.93 4.11
CA GLY A 70 -10.85 -23.56 5.36
C GLY A 70 -9.97 -22.89 6.41
N LEU A 71 -8.68 -22.67 6.13
CA LEU A 71 -7.74 -22.03 7.05
C LEU A 71 -7.65 -20.53 6.80
N GLU A 72 -7.68 -19.72 7.86
CA GLU A 72 -7.34 -18.28 7.81
C GLU A 72 -5.83 -18.08 7.81
N ILE A 73 -5.20 -18.18 6.64
CA ILE A 73 -3.77 -18.00 6.47
C ILE A 73 -3.45 -16.66 5.81
N LYS A 74 -2.30 -16.10 6.15
CA LYS A 74 -1.80 -14.90 5.51
C LYS A 74 -1.29 -15.22 4.12
N THR A 75 -1.97 -14.68 3.09
CA THR A 75 -1.61 -14.87 1.70
C THR A 75 -1.11 -13.59 1.05
N TYR A 76 -0.35 -13.72 -0.03
CA TYR A 76 0.22 -12.61 -0.79
C TYR A 76 -0.18 -12.73 -2.26
N SER A 77 -0.83 -11.69 -2.78
CA SER A 77 -1.16 -11.54 -4.21
C SER A 77 -0.43 -10.31 -4.75
N PRO A 78 0.77 -10.46 -5.31
CA PRO A 78 1.51 -9.34 -5.86
C PRO A 78 0.79 -8.79 -7.09
N LYS A 79 0.36 -7.54 -7.06
CA LYS A 79 -0.28 -6.86 -8.20
C LYS A 79 0.77 -6.52 -9.25
N SER A 80 0.92 -7.37 -10.25
CA SER A 80 1.69 -7.04 -11.47
C SER A 80 0.98 -7.62 -12.69
N ARG A 81 0.37 -6.78 -13.50
CA ARG A 81 -0.08 -7.21 -14.84
C ARG A 81 1.14 -7.31 -15.76
N SER A 82 1.45 -8.50 -16.22
CA SER A 82 2.33 -8.70 -17.39
C SER A 82 1.55 -8.32 -18.64
N SER A 83 2.08 -7.39 -19.43
CA SER A 83 1.44 -6.94 -20.68
C SER A 83 1.90 -7.74 -21.92
N ALA A 84 2.83 -8.67 -21.78
CA ALA A 84 3.36 -9.48 -22.88
C ALA A 84 3.02 -10.94 -22.65
N THR A 85 2.13 -11.49 -23.48
CA THR A 85 1.79 -12.90 -23.48
C THR A 85 2.89 -13.68 -24.21
N LYS A 86 3.61 -14.56 -23.52
CA LYS A 86 4.52 -15.51 -24.14
C LYS A 86 3.73 -16.60 -24.85
N VAL A 87 4.24 -17.10 -25.98
CA VAL A 87 3.59 -18.15 -26.78
C VAL A 87 4.46 -19.40 -26.77
N PHE A 88 3.89 -20.52 -26.37
CA PHE A 88 4.54 -21.83 -26.29
C PHE A 88 3.92 -22.82 -27.27
N THR A 89 4.71 -23.74 -27.78
CA THR A 89 4.26 -24.77 -28.73
C THR A 89 3.97 -26.09 -28.07
N THR A 90 4.44 -26.31 -26.84
CA THR A 90 4.21 -27.53 -26.06
C THR A 90 3.63 -27.20 -24.70
N LYS A 91 2.89 -28.16 -24.08
CA LYS A 91 2.41 -28.04 -22.70
C LYS A 91 3.58 -27.96 -21.72
N LYS A 92 4.63 -28.73 -21.95
CA LYS A 92 5.82 -28.79 -21.08
C LYS A 92 6.51 -27.42 -20.97
N ASP A 93 6.71 -26.72 -22.10
CA ASP A 93 7.36 -25.39 -22.10
C ASP A 93 6.45 -24.35 -21.41
N ALA A 94 5.12 -24.45 -21.60
CA ALA A 94 4.17 -23.57 -20.94
C ALA A 94 4.14 -23.82 -19.42
N ALA A 95 4.15 -25.08 -18.98
CA ALA A 95 4.22 -25.45 -17.57
C ALA A 95 5.55 -25.01 -16.93
N ASN A 96 6.67 -25.17 -17.62
CA ASN A 96 7.97 -24.70 -17.14
C ASN A 96 7.96 -23.17 -16.96
N TYR A 97 7.36 -22.42 -17.89
CA TYR A 97 7.20 -20.99 -17.71
C TYR A 97 6.30 -20.63 -16.52
N LEU A 98 5.20 -21.34 -16.35
CA LEU A 98 4.32 -21.17 -15.18
C LEU A 98 5.11 -21.42 -13.89
N LYS A 99 5.87 -22.51 -13.80
CA LYS A 99 6.77 -22.84 -12.69
C LYS A 99 7.76 -21.72 -12.40
N GLU A 100 8.50 -21.25 -13.39
CA GLU A 100 9.49 -20.17 -13.24
C GLU A 100 8.87 -18.88 -12.67
N GLU A 101 7.68 -18.51 -13.14
CA GLU A 101 6.99 -17.32 -12.64
C GLU A 101 6.38 -17.53 -11.25
N MET A 102 5.94 -18.76 -10.92
CA MET A 102 5.52 -19.14 -9.57
C MET A 102 6.69 -19.09 -8.57
N VAL A 103 7.87 -19.59 -8.93
CA VAL A 103 9.10 -19.47 -8.11
C VAL A 103 9.41 -18.00 -7.81
N LYS A 104 9.19 -17.09 -8.77
CA LYS A 104 9.31 -15.63 -8.59
C LYS A 104 8.13 -15.00 -7.84
N ARG A 105 7.16 -15.81 -7.38
CA ARG A 105 5.93 -15.35 -6.67
C ARG A 105 5.16 -14.28 -7.45
N ARG A 106 5.02 -14.47 -8.79
CA ARG A 106 4.22 -13.56 -9.62
C ARG A 106 2.72 -13.74 -9.32
N GLY A 107 2.03 -12.63 -9.06
CA GLY A 107 0.60 -12.65 -8.76
C GLY A 107 -0.27 -12.90 -9.98
N THR A 108 0.12 -12.42 -11.16
CA THR A 108 -0.57 -12.67 -12.42
C THR A 108 0.42 -13.22 -13.43
N ILE A 109 0.11 -14.38 -14.00
CA ILE A 109 0.95 -15.09 -14.98
C ILE A 109 0.10 -15.33 -16.23
N ALA A 110 0.48 -14.71 -17.36
CA ALA A 110 -0.26 -14.79 -18.61
C ALA A 110 0.60 -15.39 -19.72
N PHE A 111 0.06 -16.34 -20.48
CA PHE A 111 0.72 -16.97 -21.62
C PHE A 111 -0.28 -17.61 -22.58
N THR A 112 0.20 -17.93 -23.79
CA THR A 112 -0.54 -18.67 -24.80
C THR A 112 0.13 -20.02 -25.02
N VAL A 113 -0.63 -21.09 -25.11
CA VAL A 113 -0.16 -22.40 -25.54
C VAL A 113 -0.81 -22.81 -26.88
N LYS A 114 -0.02 -23.24 -27.85
CA LYS A 114 -0.51 -23.71 -29.17
C LYS A 114 -1.05 -25.14 -29.07
N VAL A 115 -2.02 -25.31 -28.20
CA VAL A 115 -2.75 -26.54 -27.99
C VAL A 115 -4.24 -26.16 -27.94
N LYS A 116 -5.08 -26.94 -28.61
CA LYS A 116 -6.54 -26.80 -28.52
C LYS A 116 -6.97 -27.06 -27.09
N SER A 117 -7.86 -26.21 -26.57
CA SER A 117 -8.45 -26.41 -25.24
C SER A 117 -9.18 -27.72 -25.14
N TYR A 118 -9.09 -28.36 -23.99
CA TYR A 118 -9.90 -29.49 -23.53
C TYR A 118 -10.17 -29.31 -22.02
N ASP A 119 -11.18 -30.02 -21.54
CA ASP A 119 -11.51 -29.98 -20.13
C ASP A 119 -10.26 -30.30 -19.27
N ASN A 120 -9.98 -29.47 -18.28
CA ASN A 120 -8.84 -29.58 -17.37
C ASN A 120 -7.43 -29.28 -17.94
N LEU A 121 -7.27 -28.71 -19.15
CA LEU A 121 -5.95 -28.36 -19.69
C LEU A 121 -5.14 -27.48 -18.70
N TYR A 122 -5.80 -26.54 -18.00
CA TYR A 122 -5.17 -25.71 -16.98
C TYR A 122 -4.67 -26.51 -15.78
N LYS A 123 -5.41 -27.57 -15.38
CA LYS A 123 -5.00 -28.48 -14.30
C LYS A 123 -3.76 -29.27 -14.69
N ASP A 124 -3.70 -29.79 -15.93
CA ASP A 124 -2.51 -30.47 -16.45
C ASP A 124 -1.29 -29.56 -16.41
N LEU A 125 -1.43 -28.30 -16.90
CA LEU A 125 -0.32 -27.33 -16.92
C LEU A 125 0.14 -27.01 -15.50
N PHE A 126 -0.80 -26.86 -14.57
CA PHE A 126 -0.50 -26.58 -13.18
C PHE A 126 0.18 -27.77 -12.49
N ALA A 127 -0.35 -28.97 -12.68
CA ALA A 127 0.24 -30.20 -12.16
C ALA A 127 1.69 -30.39 -12.62
N MET A 128 1.93 -30.21 -13.93
CA MET A 128 3.30 -30.26 -14.49
C MET A 128 4.22 -29.14 -13.95
N ALA A 129 3.66 -27.98 -13.58
CA ALA A 129 4.46 -26.87 -13.03
C ALA A 129 4.93 -27.11 -11.59
N VAL A 130 4.18 -27.88 -10.81
CA VAL A 130 4.49 -28.19 -9.39
C VAL A 130 4.95 -29.63 -9.18
N GLU A 131 5.15 -30.38 -10.27
CA GLU A 131 5.65 -31.76 -10.22
C GLU A 131 7.06 -31.81 -9.62
N ASP A 132 7.28 -32.71 -8.68
CA ASP A 132 8.62 -32.99 -8.13
C ASP A 132 9.27 -34.10 -8.95
N ASP A 133 10.23 -33.71 -9.78
CA ASP A 133 11.04 -34.63 -10.58
C ASP A 133 12.50 -34.68 -10.05
N GLU A 134 13.29 -35.59 -10.63
CA GLU A 134 14.71 -35.77 -10.24
C GLU A 134 15.56 -34.50 -10.42
N ASN A 135 15.13 -33.58 -11.31
CA ASN A 135 15.83 -32.34 -11.64
C ASN A 135 15.26 -31.12 -10.90
N ALA A 136 14.20 -31.28 -10.11
CA ALA A 136 13.61 -30.19 -9.34
C ALA A 136 14.65 -29.65 -8.33
N ASP A 137 14.87 -28.33 -8.35
CA ASP A 137 15.72 -27.68 -7.35
C ASP A 137 14.98 -27.50 -6.02
N SER A 138 15.68 -26.98 -5.02
CA SER A 138 15.14 -26.80 -3.67
C SER A 138 14.02 -25.73 -3.57
N SER A 139 13.69 -25.04 -4.66
CA SER A 139 12.62 -24.04 -4.75
C SER A 139 11.45 -24.49 -5.62
N GLU A 140 11.52 -25.69 -6.18
CA GLU A 140 10.56 -26.31 -7.10
C GLU A 140 9.88 -27.53 -6.47
N GLY A 141 9.17 -28.31 -7.25
CA GLY A 141 8.55 -29.57 -6.83
C GLY A 141 7.69 -29.43 -5.58
N ASP A 142 7.88 -30.33 -4.64
CA ASP A 142 7.15 -30.35 -3.38
C ASP A 142 7.26 -29.03 -2.60
N TYR A 143 8.41 -28.35 -2.68
CA TYR A 143 8.56 -27.03 -2.04
C TYR A 143 7.61 -26.01 -2.65
N LEU A 144 7.55 -25.91 -3.96
CA LEU A 144 6.66 -24.98 -4.65
C LEU A 144 5.19 -25.31 -4.40
N PHE A 145 4.85 -26.61 -4.43
CA PHE A 145 3.50 -27.08 -4.13
C PHE A 145 3.02 -26.68 -2.73
N ARG A 146 3.91 -26.59 -1.75
CA ARG A 146 3.59 -26.22 -0.38
C ARG A 146 3.55 -24.70 -0.12
N HIS A 147 3.80 -23.88 -1.12
CA HIS A 147 3.90 -22.42 -0.93
C HIS A 147 2.88 -21.59 -1.72
N TRP A 148 2.04 -22.19 -2.58
CA TRP A 148 0.86 -21.53 -3.12
C TRP A 148 -0.38 -21.87 -2.25
N SER A 149 -1.32 -20.91 -2.14
CA SER A 149 -2.52 -21.11 -1.33
C SER A 149 -3.79 -21.24 -2.18
N SER A 150 -3.92 -20.44 -3.20
CA SER A 150 -5.04 -20.47 -4.14
C SER A 150 -4.70 -19.73 -5.43
N TYR A 151 -5.47 -19.99 -6.48
CA TYR A 151 -5.43 -19.22 -7.72
C TYR A 151 -6.80 -19.14 -8.38
N TYR A 152 -6.96 -18.11 -9.25
CA TYR A 152 -8.01 -18.06 -10.26
C TYR A 152 -7.37 -18.28 -11.61
N VAL A 153 -8.05 -18.96 -12.53
CA VAL A 153 -7.60 -19.10 -13.89
C VAL A 153 -8.70 -18.66 -14.86
N GLU A 154 -8.32 -17.80 -15.78
CA GLU A 154 -9.13 -17.40 -16.93
C GLU A 154 -8.46 -17.95 -18.19
N TRP A 155 -9.26 -18.45 -19.15
CA TRP A 155 -8.73 -18.90 -20.44
C TRP A 155 -9.65 -18.46 -21.58
N ASP A 156 -9.04 -18.22 -22.74
CA ASP A 156 -9.72 -17.93 -24.02
C ASP A 156 -9.30 -19.01 -25.04
N ASP A 157 -10.22 -19.84 -25.42
CA ASP A 157 -10.09 -20.90 -26.42
C ASP A 157 -10.88 -20.62 -27.71
N SER A 158 -11.31 -19.39 -27.92
CA SER A 158 -12.03 -18.96 -29.12
C SER A 158 -11.28 -19.26 -30.42
N LYS A 159 -9.97 -19.46 -30.33
CA LYS A 159 -9.10 -19.87 -31.43
C LYS A 159 -8.93 -21.40 -31.44
N SER A 160 -9.26 -22.04 -32.54
CA SER A 160 -9.25 -23.51 -32.67
C SER A 160 -7.90 -24.19 -32.49
N THR A 161 -6.77 -23.48 -32.46
CA THR A 161 -5.39 -24.03 -32.45
C THR A 161 -4.56 -23.58 -31.27
N GLN A 162 -5.09 -22.74 -30.39
CA GLN A 162 -4.36 -22.22 -29.23
C GLN A 162 -5.33 -21.84 -28.11
N THR A 163 -4.80 -21.81 -26.89
CA THR A 163 -5.52 -21.33 -25.69
C THR A 163 -4.67 -20.27 -24.98
N ASP A 164 -5.29 -19.15 -24.66
CA ASP A 164 -4.67 -18.06 -23.90
C ASP A 164 -5.05 -18.22 -22.43
N PHE A 165 -4.09 -18.19 -21.51
CA PHE A 165 -4.29 -18.36 -20.07
C PHE A 165 -3.87 -17.14 -19.27
N VAL A 166 -4.60 -16.88 -18.19
CA VAL A 166 -4.22 -15.94 -17.13
C VAL A 166 -4.44 -16.61 -15.78
N PHE A 167 -3.37 -16.84 -15.03
CA PHE A 167 -3.41 -17.35 -13.66
C PHE A 167 -3.20 -16.18 -12.69
N ASP A 168 -4.13 -15.96 -11.77
CA ASP A 168 -3.99 -15.02 -10.66
C ASP A 168 -3.71 -15.79 -9.37
N MET A 169 -2.45 -15.78 -8.94
CA MET A 169 -1.89 -16.62 -7.90
C MET A 169 -1.86 -15.95 -6.53
N LYS A 170 -2.07 -16.73 -5.47
CA LYS A 170 -1.82 -16.34 -4.08
C LYS A 170 -0.80 -17.28 -3.45
N TYR A 171 0.10 -16.74 -2.63
CA TYR A 171 1.21 -17.47 -2.01
C TYR A 171 1.27 -17.25 -0.50
N LEU A 172 1.93 -18.17 0.23
CA LEU A 172 2.23 -18.06 1.66
C LEU A 172 3.37 -17.10 1.95
N SER A 173 4.21 -16.84 0.96
CA SER A 173 5.40 -15.97 1.06
C SER A 173 5.54 -15.07 -0.14
N THR A 174 6.20 -13.94 0.03
CA THR A 174 6.59 -13.05 -1.06
C THR A 174 7.93 -13.49 -1.67
N TYR A 175 8.21 -13.10 -2.92
CA TYR A 175 9.53 -13.37 -3.54
C TYR A 175 10.71 -12.89 -2.68
N LYS A 176 10.55 -11.74 -2.00
CA LYS A 176 11.58 -11.23 -1.09
C LYS A 176 11.81 -12.15 0.11
N GLN A 177 10.74 -12.70 0.68
CA GLN A 177 10.87 -13.67 1.77
C GLN A 177 11.54 -14.95 1.30
N GLU A 178 11.26 -15.42 0.07
CA GLU A 178 11.97 -16.56 -0.51
C GLU A 178 13.48 -16.30 -0.70
N GLN A 179 13.85 -15.10 -1.12
CA GLN A 179 15.27 -14.72 -1.18
C GLN A 179 15.91 -14.71 0.22
N GLU A 180 15.18 -14.36 1.24
CA GLU A 180 15.64 -14.39 2.64
C GLU A 180 15.73 -15.83 3.15
N VAL A 181 14.80 -16.71 2.77
CA VAL A 181 14.90 -18.17 3.05
C VAL A 181 16.17 -18.76 2.41
N ASN A 182 16.39 -18.50 1.12
CA ASN A 182 17.58 -19.00 0.41
C ASN A 182 18.88 -18.57 1.10
N TYR A 183 18.92 -17.31 1.54
CA TYR A 183 20.07 -16.76 2.24
C TYR A 183 20.27 -17.41 3.62
N GLU A 184 19.24 -17.48 4.46
CA GLU A 184 19.35 -18.05 5.81
C GLU A 184 19.60 -19.55 5.78
N VAL A 185 19.00 -20.29 4.85
CA VAL A 185 19.28 -21.73 4.66
C VAL A 185 20.73 -21.93 4.27
N LYS A 186 21.22 -21.21 3.25
CA LYS A 186 22.64 -21.32 2.84
C LYS A 186 23.58 -21.03 4.01
N LYS A 187 23.33 -19.98 4.77
CA LYS A 187 24.12 -19.61 5.94
C LYS A 187 24.18 -20.73 6.98
N VAL A 188 23.02 -21.34 7.27
CA VAL A 188 22.96 -22.49 8.19
C VAL A 188 23.73 -23.67 7.65
N LEU A 189 23.57 -24.02 6.38
CA LEU A 189 24.29 -25.13 5.76
C LEU A 189 25.80 -24.89 5.72
N ASP A 190 26.24 -23.65 5.46
CA ASP A 190 27.66 -23.26 5.56
C ASP A 190 28.19 -23.38 7.01
N GLU A 191 27.35 -23.08 8.02
CA GLU A 191 27.71 -23.28 9.43
C GLU A 191 27.77 -24.75 9.80
N LEU A 192 26.87 -25.59 9.31
CA LEU A 192 26.86 -27.03 9.50
C LEU A 192 28.05 -27.70 8.82
N ASP A 193 28.48 -27.18 7.66
CA ASP A 193 29.66 -27.63 6.89
C ASP A 193 29.66 -29.14 6.60
N VAL A 194 28.54 -29.62 6.07
CA VAL A 194 28.29 -31.02 5.76
C VAL A 194 28.16 -31.33 4.27
N TYR A 195 28.49 -30.37 3.39
CA TYR A 195 28.34 -30.54 1.94
C TYR A 195 29.06 -31.77 1.37
N ASN A 196 30.21 -32.09 1.93
CA ASN A 196 31.05 -33.19 1.46
C ASN A 196 30.89 -34.49 2.29
N GLU A 197 29.96 -34.52 3.22
CA GLU A 197 29.67 -35.69 4.04
C GLU A 197 28.70 -36.65 3.31
N ASP A 198 28.51 -37.85 3.87
CA ASP A 198 27.52 -38.80 3.38
C ASP A 198 26.07 -38.33 3.62
N ASP A 199 25.09 -38.95 2.95
CA ASP A 199 23.71 -38.53 3.01
C ASP A 199 23.08 -38.66 4.41
N TYR A 200 23.53 -39.64 5.20
CA TYR A 200 23.14 -39.79 6.60
C TYR A 200 23.60 -38.61 7.45
N THR A 201 24.88 -38.27 7.37
CA THR A 201 25.44 -37.15 8.13
C THR A 201 24.79 -35.83 7.76
N LYS A 202 24.49 -35.62 6.45
CA LYS A 202 23.75 -34.45 5.97
C LYS A 202 22.34 -34.41 6.53
N ALA A 203 21.56 -35.49 6.38
CA ALA A 203 20.20 -35.59 6.86
C ALA A 203 20.10 -35.38 8.38
N LYS A 204 21.03 -36.02 9.11
CA LYS A 204 21.12 -35.87 10.57
C LYS A 204 21.41 -34.43 10.99
N ALA A 205 22.35 -33.76 10.33
CA ALA A 205 22.70 -32.37 10.65
C ALA A 205 21.52 -31.41 10.40
N VAL A 206 20.73 -31.64 9.33
CA VAL A 206 19.50 -30.90 9.05
C VAL A 206 18.43 -31.18 10.11
N HIS A 207 18.20 -32.44 10.45
CA HIS A 207 17.27 -32.85 11.50
C HIS A 207 17.61 -32.16 12.83
N ASP A 208 18.86 -32.33 13.30
CA ASP A 208 19.36 -31.79 14.57
C ASP A 208 19.20 -30.25 14.61
N PHE A 209 19.56 -29.57 13.53
CA PHE A 209 19.37 -28.11 13.44
C PHE A 209 17.90 -27.71 13.57
N ILE A 210 17.01 -28.36 12.84
CA ILE A 210 15.58 -28.00 12.81
C ILE A 210 14.96 -28.26 14.19
N THR A 211 15.20 -29.43 14.76
CA THR A 211 14.63 -29.82 16.04
C THR A 211 15.15 -29.00 17.23
N GLU A 212 16.44 -28.58 17.20
CA GLU A 212 17.00 -27.71 18.24
C GLU A 212 16.57 -26.24 18.13
N ASN A 213 16.24 -25.73 16.94
CA ASN A 213 16.18 -24.28 16.71
C ASN A 213 14.79 -23.77 16.27
N ILE A 214 13.84 -24.65 15.98
CA ILE A 214 12.52 -24.24 15.49
C ILE A 214 11.44 -24.78 16.42
N THR A 215 10.53 -23.91 16.86
CA THR A 215 9.42 -24.25 17.73
C THR A 215 8.11 -24.40 16.96
N TYR A 216 7.18 -25.19 17.50
CA TYR A 216 5.87 -25.37 16.86
C TYR A 216 4.95 -24.15 17.09
N ASP A 217 4.23 -23.72 16.06
CA ASP A 217 3.24 -22.63 16.16
C ASP A 217 1.87 -23.16 16.56
N TYR A 218 1.60 -23.25 17.84
CA TYR A 218 0.30 -23.66 18.39
C TYR A 218 -0.87 -22.72 18.06
N ASN A 219 -0.59 -21.50 17.52
CA ASN A 219 -1.63 -20.61 17.04
C ASN A 219 -2.08 -20.90 15.61
N LEU A 220 -1.43 -21.83 14.93
CA LEU A 220 -1.71 -22.27 13.57
C LEU A 220 -1.79 -21.12 12.55
N LYS A 221 -0.82 -20.20 12.56
CA LYS A 221 -0.79 -19.02 11.67
C LYS A 221 0.44 -18.93 10.77
N LYS A 222 1.44 -19.76 11.00
CA LYS A 222 2.73 -19.73 10.34
C LYS A 222 2.98 -21.02 9.59
N TYR A 223 2.95 -20.98 8.26
CA TYR A 223 2.94 -22.17 7.40
C TYR A 223 4.12 -22.26 6.44
N SER A 224 4.89 -21.19 6.24
CA SER A 224 5.94 -21.13 5.24
C SER A 224 7.33 -21.51 5.78
N ALA A 225 8.23 -21.93 4.89
CA ALA A 225 9.64 -22.11 5.26
C ALA A 225 10.27 -20.82 5.80
N TYR A 226 9.80 -19.66 5.36
CA TYR A 226 10.21 -18.36 5.91
C TYR A 226 9.89 -18.25 7.41
N ASP A 227 8.70 -18.65 7.82
CA ASP A 227 8.31 -18.65 9.23
C ASP A 227 9.21 -19.60 10.04
N GLY A 228 9.58 -20.75 9.47
CA GLY A 228 10.49 -21.71 10.09
C GLY A 228 11.90 -21.14 10.27
N ILE A 229 12.57 -20.77 9.18
CA ILE A 229 14.00 -20.41 9.24
C ILE A 229 14.25 -19.01 9.82
N VAL A 230 13.38 -18.02 9.53
CA VAL A 230 13.56 -16.63 9.97
C VAL A 230 12.88 -16.35 11.30
N SER A 231 11.61 -16.79 11.46
CA SER A 231 10.83 -16.55 12.68
C SER A 231 11.03 -17.62 13.75
N LYS A 232 11.69 -18.74 13.41
CA LYS A 232 11.97 -19.89 14.29
C LYS A 232 10.72 -20.48 14.95
N ASN A 233 9.57 -20.35 14.29
CA ASN A 233 8.30 -20.83 14.81
C ASN A 233 7.34 -21.08 13.63
N VAL A 234 6.85 -22.33 13.47
CA VAL A 234 6.07 -22.74 12.30
C VAL A 234 5.28 -24.04 12.58
N VAL A 235 4.24 -24.34 11.80
CA VAL A 235 3.52 -25.62 11.86
C VAL A 235 4.17 -26.69 10.99
N CYS A 236 3.68 -27.93 11.02
CA CYS A 236 4.23 -29.10 10.32
C CYS A 236 4.55 -28.86 8.84
N ASN A 237 3.71 -28.10 8.12
CA ASN A 237 3.96 -27.75 6.72
C ASN A 237 5.28 -26.99 6.52
N GLY A 238 5.57 -26.01 7.39
CA GLY A 238 6.83 -25.26 7.30
C GLY A 238 8.04 -26.08 7.75
N TYR A 239 7.88 -26.98 8.73
CA TYR A 239 8.92 -27.96 9.08
C TYR A 239 9.27 -28.84 7.88
N SER A 240 8.27 -29.42 7.24
CA SER A 240 8.43 -30.31 6.08
C SER A 240 9.05 -29.57 4.89
N ALA A 241 8.58 -28.35 4.57
CA ALA A 241 9.12 -27.56 3.48
C ALA A 241 10.57 -27.12 3.73
N LEU A 242 10.92 -26.76 4.97
CA LEU A 242 12.27 -26.37 5.32
C LEU A 242 13.23 -27.58 5.30
N THR A 243 12.79 -28.75 5.80
CA THR A 243 13.55 -30.00 5.69
C THR A 243 13.83 -30.34 4.24
N TYR A 244 12.81 -30.28 3.38
CA TYR A 244 12.95 -30.51 1.94
C TYR A 244 14.01 -29.58 1.33
N LYS A 245 13.90 -28.29 1.59
CA LYS A 245 14.81 -27.30 1.03
C LYS A 245 16.25 -27.52 1.46
N MET A 246 16.48 -27.72 2.75
CA MET A 246 17.84 -27.92 3.30
C MET A 246 18.47 -29.21 2.80
N MET A 247 17.72 -30.31 2.74
CA MET A 247 18.20 -31.57 2.23
C MET A 247 18.49 -31.53 0.72
N LYS A 248 17.62 -30.91 -0.10
CA LYS A 248 17.86 -30.72 -1.54
C LYS A 248 19.10 -29.85 -1.79
N ASP A 249 19.31 -28.76 -1.03
CA ASP A 249 20.50 -27.90 -1.16
C ASP A 249 21.81 -28.65 -0.82
N LEU A 250 21.72 -29.74 -0.02
CA LEU A 250 22.84 -30.64 0.27
C LEU A 250 22.94 -31.83 -0.72
N GLY A 251 22.04 -31.94 -1.69
CA GLY A 251 22.01 -33.02 -2.68
C GLY A 251 21.43 -34.33 -2.15
N VAL A 252 20.74 -34.34 -1.00
CA VAL A 252 20.08 -35.51 -0.43
C VAL A 252 18.68 -35.65 -1.04
N GLY A 253 18.34 -36.87 -1.50
CA GLY A 253 17.02 -37.17 -2.02
C GLY A 253 15.95 -37.02 -0.93
N VAL A 254 14.92 -36.24 -1.19
CA VAL A 254 13.86 -35.94 -0.20
C VAL A 254 12.53 -35.67 -0.89
N ARG A 255 11.42 -36.09 -0.27
CA ARG A 255 10.05 -35.73 -0.67
C ARG A 255 9.26 -35.22 0.54
N CYS A 256 8.29 -34.38 0.29
CA CYS A 256 7.29 -34.01 1.29
C CYS A 256 6.08 -34.96 1.19
N ILE A 257 5.62 -35.47 2.33
CA ILE A 257 4.49 -36.37 2.44
C ILE A 257 3.39 -35.71 3.26
N THR A 258 2.15 -35.99 2.92
CA THR A 258 0.98 -35.64 3.73
C THR A 258 0.16 -36.86 4.09
N GLY A 259 -0.68 -36.67 5.10
CA GLY A 259 -1.57 -37.69 5.60
C GLY A 259 -2.07 -37.36 6.99
N ASN A 260 -2.44 -38.39 7.75
CA ASN A 260 -2.92 -38.21 9.10
C ASN A 260 -1.98 -38.86 10.11
N LYS A 261 -1.69 -38.15 11.20
CA LYS A 261 -1.14 -38.77 12.41
C LYS A 261 -2.24 -38.84 13.43
N SER A 262 -2.72 -40.10 13.70
CA SER A 262 -3.91 -40.33 14.51
C SER A 262 -5.15 -39.70 13.86
N THR A 263 -5.66 -38.57 14.39
CA THR A 263 -6.85 -37.85 13.89
C THR A 263 -6.52 -36.50 13.28
N GLU A 264 -5.24 -36.09 13.29
CA GLU A 264 -4.83 -34.77 12.82
C GLU A 264 -4.14 -34.87 11.46
N TYR A 265 -4.53 -33.98 10.52
CA TYR A 265 -3.86 -33.85 9.23
C TYR A 265 -2.44 -33.33 9.44
N HIS A 266 -1.48 -33.95 8.80
CA HIS A 266 -0.06 -33.74 9.09
C HIS A 266 0.81 -33.79 7.84
N ALA A 267 1.98 -33.12 7.92
CA ALA A 267 3.00 -33.11 6.88
C ALA A 267 4.36 -33.51 7.46
N TRP A 268 5.06 -34.39 6.75
CA TRP A 268 6.41 -34.85 7.08
C TRP A 268 7.24 -35.11 5.82
N ASN A 269 8.38 -35.73 5.93
CA ASN A 269 9.26 -36.02 4.81
C ASN A 269 9.58 -37.51 4.70
N ILE A 270 10.00 -37.93 3.51
CA ILE A 270 10.82 -39.13 3.33
C ILE A 270 12.18 -38.70 2.76
N GLY A 271 13.25 -39.29 3.25
CA GLY A 271 14.63 -39.02 2.81
C GLY A 271 15.30 -40.29 2.30
N ARG A 272 16.16 -40.15 1.27
CA ARG A 272 16.92 -41.25 0.67
C ARG A 272 18.31 -41.32 1.31
N ILE A 273 18.61 -42.44 2.00
CA ILE A 273 19.92 -42.71 2.58
C ILE A 273 20.34 -44.12 2.10
N ASP A 274 21.55 -44.24 1.59
CA ASP A 274 22.10 -45.49 1.05
C ASP A 274 21.13 -46.19 0.09
N ASP A 275 20.56 -45.42 -0.87
CA ASP A 275 19.60 -45.81 -1.88
C ASP A 275 18.28 -46.37 -1.36
N LYS A 276 17.94 -46.15 -0.10
CA LYS A 276 16.67 -46.53 0.52
C LYS A 276 15.96 -45.32 1.10
N TRP A 277 14.63 -45.38 1.07
CA TRP A 277 13.81 -44.29 1.59
C TRP A 277 13.33 -44.58 3.02
N TYR A 278 13.37 -43.54 3.85
CA TYR A 278 12.99 -43.57 5.26
C TYR A 278 12.07 -42.41 5.60
N ASN A 279 11.17 -42.57 6.58
CA ASN A 279 10.34 -41.48 7.09
C ASN A 279 11.15 -40.59 8.03
N ILE A 280 10.88 -39.27 7.98
CA ILE A 280 11.51 -38.23 8.81
C ILE A 280 10.41 -37.26 9.22
N ASP A 281 10.17 -37.09 10.51
CA ASP A 281 9.23 -36.09 11.03
C ASP A 281 9.90 -35.20 12.07
N ASN A 282 10.50 -34.14 11.58
CA ASN A 282 11.17 -33.15 12.43
C ASN A 282 10.19 -32.37 13.30
N THR A 283 8.88 -32.32 12.96
CA THR A 283 7.87 -31.64 13.76
C THR A 283 7.67 -32.35 15.09
N TRP A 284 7.48 -33.67 15.05
CA TRP A 284 7.24 -34.46 16.25
C TRP A 284 8.50 -34.60 17.10
N ASP A 285 9.66 -34.83 16.48
CA ASP A 285 10.93 -34.86 17.23
C ASP A 285 11.20 -33.52 17.95
N ALA A 286 10.89 -32.35 17.31
CA ALA A 286 11.03 -31.05 17.95
C ALA A 286 10.01 -30.82 19.08
N THR A 287 8.75 -31.26 18.91
CA THR A 287 7.71 -31.08 19.92
C THR A 287 7.87 -32.02 21.11
N GLU A 288 8.33 -33.26 20.89
CA GLU A 288 8.60 -34.21 21.98
C GLU A 288 9.77 -33.79 22.85
N SER A 289 10.79 -33.19 22.27
CA SER A 289 11.96 -32.69 22.98
C SER A 289 11.75 -31.32 23.65
N GLU A 290 10.66 -30.61 23.32
CA GLU A 290 10.45 -29.21 23.72
C GLU A 290 11.66 -28.31 23.35
N ASN A 291 12.40 -28.66 22.28
CA ASN A 291 13.65 -28.05 21.82
C ASN A 291 14.78 -28.03 22.89
N SER A 292 14.66 -28.84 23.91
CA SER A 292 15.69 -28.89 24.99
C SER A 292 16.82 -29.84 24.69
N TYR A 293 16.56 -30.85 23.86
CA TYR A 293 17.55 -31.81 23.34
C TYR A 293 17.00 -32.44 22.06
N VAL A 294 17.88 -33.12 21.28
CA VAL A 294 17.47 -33.80 20.06
C VAL A 294 16.98 -35.21 20.39
N VAL A 295 15.78 -35.56 19.91
CA VAL A 295 15.27 -36.92 19.90
C VAL A 295 15.18 -37.41 18.46
N TYR A 296 15.15 -38.73 18.28
CA TYR A 296 15.13 -39.35 16.95
C TYR A 296 14.03 -40.42 16.86
N ASP A 297 12.90 -40.20 17.54
CA ASP A 297 11.79 -41.14 17.58
C ASP A 297 11.05 -41.23 16.24
N TYR A 298 11.21 -40.19 15.42
CA TYR A 298 10.62 -40.09 14.07
C TYR A 298 11.65 -39.86 12.96
N PHE A 299 12.94 -40.00 13.25
CA PHE A 299 14.03 -39.81 12.26
C PHE A 299 14.45 -41.13 11.63
N LEU A 300 14.46 -41.21 10.29
CA LEU A 300 14.88 -42.35 9.45
C LEU A 300 14.19 -43.68 9.81
N LYS A 301 12.87 -43.64 10.05
CA LYS A 301 12.08 -44.79 10.41
C LYS A 301 11.52 -45.53 9.19
N ASN A 302 11.37 -46.85 9.30
CA ASN A 302 10.59 -47.65 8.35
C ASN A 302 9.08 -47.44 8.56
N ASN A 303 8.25 -47.95 7.66
CA ASN A 303 6.80 -47.78 7.76
C ASN A 303 6.18 -48.49 8.97
N ALA A 304 6.77 -49.61 9.46
CA ALA A 304 6.23 -50.33 10.59
C ALA A 304 6.42 -49.58 11.91
N GLU A 305 7.60 -49.01 12.12
CA GLU A 305 7.92 -48.15 13.28
C GLU A 305 7.28 -46.77 13.18
N PHE A 306 6.74 -46.39 12.01
CA PHE A 306 6.09 -45.11 11.70
C PHE A 306 4.57 -45.26 11.49
N SER A 307 3.97 -46.37 11.97
CA SER A 307 2.59 -46.81 11.67
C SER A 307 1.48 -45.84 12.11
N ALA A 308 1.77 -44.94 13.04
CA ALA A 308 0.81 -43.89 13.43
C ALA A 308 0.60 -42.81 12.35
N HIS A 309 1.47 -42.73 11.32
CA HIS A 309 1.39 -41.79 10.20
C HIS A 309 0.76 -42.53 9.00
N ILE A 310 -0.46 -42.17 8.67
CA ILE A 310 -1.20 -42.76 7.56
C ILE A 310 -1.11 -41.79 6.39
N ARG A 311 -0.35 -42.15 5.34
CA ARG A 311 -0.17 -41.33 4.14
C ARG A 311 -1.49 -41.09 3.40
N ASP A 312 -1.60 -40.01 2.68
CA ASP A 312 -2.66 -39.79 1.71
C ASP A 312 -2.56 -40.82 0.56
N ASP A 313 -3.64 -41.03 -0.19
CA ASP A 313 -3.72 -42.12 -1.16
C ASP A 313 -2.74 -42.00 -2.32
N GLU A 314 -2.39 -40.76 -2.73
CA GLU A 314 -1.37 -40.51 -3.74
C GLU A 314 0.01 -41.07 -3.36
N PHE A 315 0.38 -41.02 -2.08
CA PHE A 315 1.64 -41.54 -1.53
C PHE A 315 1.59 -43.02 -1.16
N LYS A 316 0.47 -43.71 -1.45
CA LYS A 316 0.28 -45.16 -1.31
C LYS A 316 0.23 -45.87 -2.67
N SER A 317 0.14 -45.13 -3.77
CA SER A 317 0.00 -45.72 -5.11
C SER A 317 1.18 -46.63 -5.46
N ASP A 318 0.95 -47.62 -6.30
CA ASP A 318 2.00 -48.54 -6.78
C ASP A 318 3.10 -47.75 -7.52
N THR A 319 2.72 -46.69 -8.25
CA THR A 319 3.67 -45.80 -8.96
C THR A 319 4.57 -45.08 -7.98
N PHE A 320 4.01 -44.50 -6.92
CA PHE A 320 4.79 -43.83 -5.89
C PHE A 320 5.71 -44.80 -5.15
N ASN A 321 5.20 -45.94 -4.72
CA ASN A 321 5.97 -46.97 -4.00
C ASN A 321 7.10 -47.57 -4.84
N LYS A 322 6.92 -47.62 -6.16
CA LYS A 322 7.96 -48.06 -7.09
C LYS A 322 9.06 -47.02 -7.27
N ALA A 323 8.69 -45.73 -7.32
CA ALA A 323 9.62 -44.63 -7.44
C ALA A 323 10.38 -44.36 -6.11
N TYR A 324 9.71 -44.56 -4.98
CA TYR A 324 10.26 -44.28 -3.63
C TYR A 324 10.18 -45.51 -2.73
N PRO A 325 10.98 -46.59 -2.99
CA PRO A 325 10.89 -47.87 -2.28
C PRO A 325 11.38 -47.71 -0.84
N MET A 326 10.44 -47.78 0.10
CA MET A 326 10.73 -47.66 1.53
C MET A 326 11.56 -48.80 2.07
N SER A 327 12.51 -48.48 2.96
CA SER A 327 13.27 -49.48 3.69
C SER A 327 12.37 -50.36 4.54
N LYS A 328 12.70 -51.64 4.59
CA LYS A 328 12.01 -52.63 5.47
C LYS A 328 12.37 -52.50 6.93
N THR A 329 13.54 -51.89 7.23
CA THR A 329 14.04 -51.65 8.59
C THR A 329 14.40 -50.21 8.75
N SER A 330 14.24 -49.65 9.94
CA SER A 330 14.70 -48.28 10.24
C SER A 330 16.22 -48.24 10.11
N TYR A 331 16.74 -47.03 9.80
CA TYR A 331 18.20 -46.86 9.67
C TYR A 331 18.86 -47.04 11.03
N LYS A 332 19.95 -47.83 11.07
CA LYS A 332 20.74 -48.08 12.27
C LYS A 332 22.19 -47.95 11.88
N ASP A 333 22.80 -46.87 12.31
CA ASP A 333 24.27 -46.67 12.20
C ASP A 333 24.97 -47.14 13.46
N LYS A 334 26.31 -47.15 13.43
CA LYS A 334 27.20 -47.54 14.57
C LYS A 334 26.96 -46.70 15.82
N ASP A 335 26.50 -45.43 15.63
CA ASP A 335 26.15 -44.49 16.69
C ASP A 335 24.65 -44.46 16.96
N TYR A 336 23.95 -45.57 16.78
CA TYR A 336 22.48 -45.67 16.91
C TYR A 336 22.02 -45.05 18.23
N TYR A 337 21.17 -44.10 18.08
CA TYR A 337 20.49 -43.24 19.05
C TYR A 337 20.26 -43.88 20.38
N ASN A 338 21.01 -43.48 21.38
CA ASN A 338 20.67 -43.81 22.73
C ASN A 338 19.59 -42.85 23.21
N THR A 339 18.32 -43.20 22.99
CA THR A 339 17.15 -42.43 23.43
C THR A 339 17.10 -42.27 24.95
N THR A 340 17.96 -42.99 25.68
CA THR A 340 18.05 -42.91 27.15
C THR A 340 19.05 -41.88 27.63
N PHE A 341 19.91 -41.34 26.73
CA PHE A 341 20.92 -40.37 27.06
C PHE A 341 21.23 -39.44 25.89
N ALA A 342 21.21 -38.13 26.12
CA ALA A 342 21.56 -37.11 25.12
C ALA A 342 22.48 -36.04 25.71
N LEU A 343 23.25 -35.36 24.86
CA LEU A 343 23.98 -34.14 25.19
C LEU A 343 23.09 -32.90 24.91
N ASN A 344 23.38 -31.81 25.61
CA ASN A 344 22.73 -30.53 25.40
C ASN A 344 22.97 -29.92 24.02
N LYS A 345 24.00 -30.43 23.29
CA LYS A 345 24.29 -30.11 21.89
C LYS A 345 24.84 -31.31 21.16
N THR A 346 24.38 -31.55 19.96
CA THR A 346 24.92 -32.56 19.04
C THR A 346 26.06 -32.02 18.19
N GLN A 347 26.10 -30.69 18.01
CA GLN A 347 27.17 -29.99 17.31
C GLN A 347 27.38 -28.58 17.84
N LYS A 348 28.61 -28.06 17.78
CA LYS A 348 28.92 -26.70 18.23
C LYS A 348 30.16 -26.14 17.54
N THR A 349 30.05 -24.93 16.98
CA THR A 349 31.21 -24.14 16.56
C THR A 349 31.57 -23.16 17.66
N ILE A 350 32.84 -23.10 18.02
CA ILE A 350 33.40 -22.16 19.02
C ILE A 350 34.68 -21.49 18.49
N GLY A 351 35.00 -20.33 19.03
CA GLY A 351 36.24 -19.61 18.71
C GLY A 351 37.47 -20.24 19.36
N VAL A 352 38.64 -20.11 18.70
CA VAL A 352 39.94 -20.44 19.33
C VAL A 352 40.04 -19.70 20.68
N GLY A 353 40.41 -20.42 21.74
CA GLY A 353 40.52 -19.91 23.09
C GLY A 353 39.20 -19.73 23.85
N LYS A 354 38.07 -19.94 23.20
CA LYS A 354 36.74 -19.87 23.83
C LYS A 354 36.37 -21.20 24.47
N THR A 355 35.45 -21.14 25.44
CA THR A 355 34.90 -22.33 26.11
C THR A 355 33.40 -22.38 25.99
N PHE A 356 32.83 -23.58 26.07
CA PHE A 356 31.40 -23.77 26.27
C PHE A 356 31.14 -25.03 27.11
N LYS A 357 30.00 -25.07 27.80
CA LYS A 357 29.64 -26.17 28.67
C LYS A 357 28.83 -27.21 27.92
N LEU A 358 29.36 -28.41 27.78
CA LEU A 358 28.68 -29.60 27.33
C LEU A 358 28.25 -30.40 28.56
N TYR A 359 27.01 -30.84 28.61
CA TYR A 359 26.50 -31.68 29.70
C TYR A 359 25.50 -32.69 29.18
N GLY A 360 25.41 -33.84 29.86
CA GLY A 360 24.48 -34.88 29.55
C GLY A 360 23.09 -34.56 30.06
N ILE A 361 22.08 -34.79 29.23
CA ILE A 361 20.66 -34.82 29.60
C ILE A 361 20.32 -36.28 29.83
N LYS A 362 19.96 -36.63 31.05
CA LYS A 362 19.68 -38.03 31.43
C LYS A 362 18.19 -38.29 31.40
N MET A 363 17.79 -39.38 30.76
CA MET A 363 16.45 -39.93 30.88
C MET A 363 16.31 -40.88 32.06
N ASP A 364 17.41 -41.52 32.50
CA ASP A 364 17.47 -42.34 33.72
C ASP A 364 18.11 -41.55 34.86
N GLU A 365 17.37 -41.27 35.95
CA GLU A 365 17.84 -40.51 37.11
C GLU A 365 18.96 -41.24 37.90
N ASN A 366 19.11 -42.54 37.68
CA ASN A 366 20.12 -43.35 38.37
C ASN A 366 21.43 -43.47 37.60
N ASP A 367 21.49 -43.01 36.37
CA ASP A 367 22.70 -43.03 35.54
C ASP A 367 23.55 -41.77 35.81
N LYS A 368 24.88 -41.92 35.83
CA LYS A 368 25.84 -40.83 36.06
C LYS A 368 26.82 -40.71 34.90
N ILE A 369 27.24 -39.49 34.62
CA ILE A 369 28.34 -39.28 33.68
C ILE A 369 29.61 -39.89 34.21
N LYS A 370 30.20 -40.80 33.43
CA LYS A 370 31.46 -41.44 33.68
C LYS A 370 32.65 -40.62 33.16
N SER A 371 32.54 -40.16 31.91
CA SER A 371 33.63 -39.43 31.27
C SER A 371 33.20 -38.53 30.11
N PHE A 372 34.02 -37.52 29.83
CA PHE A 372 34.05 -36.81 28.57
C PHE A 372 35.41 -37.03 27.93
N THR A 373 35.47 -37.32 26.64
CA THR A 373 36.70 -37.48 25.86
C THR A 373 36.66 -36.72 24.57
N SER A 374 37.77 -36.19 24.09
CA SER A 374 37.91 -35.57 22.79
C SER A 374 38.65 -36.49 21.84
N SER A 375 38.17 -36.70 20.62
CA SER A 375 38.89 -37.49 19.62
C SER A 375 40.16 -36.81 19.11
N ASN A 376 40.33 -35.49 19.32
CA ASN A 376 41.53 -34.75 18.98
C ASN A 376 41.73 -33.54 19.93
N GLU A 377 42.50 -33.70 20.96
CA GLU A 377 42.78 -32.68 21.98
C GLU A 377 43.59 -31.48 21.44
N ASN A 378 44.33 -31.65 20.33
CA ASN A 378 44.99 -30.52 19.66
C ASN A 378 43.99 -29.54 19.03
N VAL A 379 42.77 -29.97 18.73
CA VAL A 379 41.70 -29.14 18.21
C VAL A 379 40.86 -28.57 19.34
N ALA A 380 40.36 -29.42 20.23
CA ALA A 380 39.63 -28.98 21.42
C ALA A 380 39.83 -29.99 22.57
N THR A 381 40.05 -29.47 23.76
CA THR A 381 40.07 -30.25 25.01
C THR A 381 38.70 -30.22 25.67
N VAL A 382 38.41 -31.26 26.46
CA VAL A 382 37.21 -31.30 27.31
C VAL A 382 37.59 -31.70 28.73
N SER A 383 37.07 -31.01 29.73
CA SER A 383 37.29 -31.35 31.14
C SER A 383 36.37 -32.50 31.58
N SER A 384 36.69 -33.15 32.71
CA SER A 384 35.82 -34.16 33.34
C SER A 384 34.42 -33.62 33.69
N SER A 385 34.27 -32.31 33.83
CA SER A 385 32.99 -31.65 34.04
C SER A 385 32.26 -31.29 32.73
N GLY A 386 32.85 -31.53 31.55
CA GLY A 386 32.27 -31.24 30.25
C GLY A 386 32.48 -29.79 29.76
N GLU A 387 33.49 -29.06 30.32
CA GLU A 387 33.88 -27.77 29.75
C GLU A 387 34.79 -27.99 28.54
N VAL A 388 34.31 -27.69 27.36
CA VAL A 388 35.04 -27.79 26.09
C VAL A 388 35.76 -26.48 25.81
N LYS A 389 37.06 -26.55 25.46
CA LYS A 389 37.90 -25.39 25.11
C LYS A 389 38.51 -25.57 23.73
N GLY A 390 38.26 -24.60 22.83
CA GLY A 390 38.89 -24.56 21.51
C GLY A 390 40.40 -24.25 21.61
N ILE A 391 41.24 -25.06 20.99
CA ILE A 391 42.71 -24.94 21.00
C ILE A 391 43.23 -24.42 19.67
N SER A 392 42.89 -25.08 18.56
CA SER A 392 43.33 -24.70 17.21
C SER A 392 42.22 -24.97 16.19
N LEU A 393 42.39 -24.41 15.00
CA LEU A 393 41.45 -24.66 13.90
C LEU A 393 41.29 -26.16 13.63
N GLY A 394 40.09 -26.59 13.29
CA GLY A 394 39.80 -27.96 12.93
C GLY A 394 38.48 -28.49 13.51
N GLN A 395 38.27 -29.79 13.39
CA GLN A 395 37.13 -30.49 13.94
C GLN A 395 37.57 -31.62 14.85
N THR A 396 36.75 -31.89 15.87
CA THR A 396 36.90 -33.02 16.76
C THR A 396 35.54 -33.45 17.26
N THR A 397 35.41 -34.67 17.70
CA THR A 397 34.20 -35.20 18.35
C THR A 397 34.46 -35.32 19.85
N VAL A 398 33.59 -34.74 20.64
CA VAL A 398 33.56 -34.96 22.08
C VAL A 398 32.51 -36.04 22.35
N THR A 399 32.96 -37.10 23.02
CA THR A 399 32.12 -38.22 23.45
C THR A 399 31.86 -38.13 24.94
N CYS A 400 30.63 -38.30 25.35
CA CYS A 400 30.23 -38.45 26.75
C CYS A 400 29.74 -39.88 26.98
N GLU A 401 30.32 -40.55 27.99
CA GLU A 401 29.95 -41.90 28.41
C GLU A 401 29.36 -41.85 29.82
N THR A 402 28.30 -42.62 30.08
CA THR A 402 27.71 -42.78 31.40
C THR A 402 28.18 -44.04 32.08
N GLU A 403 27.92 -44.20 33.40
CA GLU A 403 28.28 -45.42 34.19
C GLU A 403 27.56 -46.68 33.65
N ASN A 404 26.36 -46.52 33.08
CA ASN A 404 25.59 -47.62 32.48
C ASN A 404 26.03 -47.92 31.03
N GLY A 405 27.09 -47.25 30.51
CA GLY A 405 27.62 -47.48 29.17
C GLY A 405 26.83 -46.74 28.04
N ASN A 406 25.93 -45.80 28.38
CA ASN A 406 25.28 -44.98 27.40
C ASN A 406 26.24 -43.96 26.82
N ILE A 407 26.24 -43.77 25.50
CA ILE A 407 27.16 -42.86 24.78
C ILE A 407 26.37 -41.82 24.01
N ALA A 408 26.81 -40.56 24.08
CA ALA A 408 26.36 -39.51 23.21
C ALA A 408 27.56 -38.66 22.75
N THR A 409 27.49 -38.13 21.54
CA THR A 409 28.56 -37.38 20.89
C THR A 409 28.16 -35.95 20.55
N CYS A 410 29.16 -35.07 20.53
CA CYS A 410 29.02 -33.70 20.03
C CYS A 410 30.16 -33.37 19.08
N ARG A 411 29.85 -32.99 17.86
CA ARG A 411 30.79 -32.51 16.85
C ARG A 411 31.23 -31.07 17.19
N ILE A 412 32.49 -30.86 17.44
CA ILE A 412 33.06 -29.55 17.79
C ILE A 412 33.91 -29.04 16.63
N LYS A 413 33.56 -27.83 16.15
CA LYS A 413 34.33 -27.12 15.14
C LYS A 413 35.00 -25.87 15.74
N ILE A 414 36.30 -25.71 15.54
CA ILE A 414 37.08 -24.59 16.07
C ILE A 414 37.44 -23.65 14.93
N ARG A 415 37.08 -22.37 15.09
CA ARG A 415 37.33 -21.29 14.12
C ARG A 415 37.83 -20.02 14.83
N TYR A 416 38.38 -19.03 14.10
CA TYR A 416 38.70 -17.71 14.63
C TYR A 416 37.43 -16.88 14.82
N ASP A 417 37.17 -16.37 16.02
CA ASP A 417 35.99 -15.52 16.31
C ASP A 417 36.27 -14.06 15.92
N ILE A 418 35.64 -13.62 14.84
CA ILE A 418 35.77 -12.26 14.29
C ILE A 418 34.95 -11.19 15.00
N SER A 419 34.24 -11.49 16.07
CA SER A 419 33.41 -10.53 16.80
C SER A 419 34.15 -9.30 17.31
N SER A 420 35.45 -9.44 17.60
CA SER A 420 36.38 -8.35 17.98
C SER A 420 36.90 -7.53 16.79
N GLY A 421 36.68 -7.98 15.56
CA GLY A 421 37.15 -7.29 14.35
C GLY A 421 36.48 -5.93 14.12
N THR A 422 37.00 -5.18 13.18
CA THR A 422 36.57 -3.82 12.88
C THR A 422 36.15 -3.67 11.42
N VAL A 423 34.94 -3.15 11.20
CA VAL A 423 34.52 -2.63 9.90
C VAL A 423 35.21 -1.29 9.70
N SER A 424 36.29 -1.26 8.94
CA SER A 424 37.10 -0.08 8.74
C SER A 424 36.55 0.84 7.67
N LYS A 425 35.78 0.31 6.71
CA LYS A 425 35.17 1.07 5.63
C LYS A 425 33.89 0.40 5.14
N ILE A 426 32.88 1.21 4.88
CA ILE A 426 31.63 0.78 4.19
C ILE A 426 31.57 1.54 2.88
N SER A 427 31.69 0.85 1.74
CA SER A 427 31.85 1.41 0.39
C SER A 427 32.80 2.61 0.31
N ASN A 428 32.97 3.22 -0.81
CA ASN A 428 33.94 4.30 -1.00
C ASN A 428 33.42 5.69 -0.54
N GLY A 429 32.55 5.76 0.49
CA GLY A 429 31.98 7.02 0.99
C GLY A 429 30.79 7.50 0.17
N GLU A 430 30.22 6.68 -0.69
CA GLU A 430 29.05 7.00 -1.48
C GLU A 430 27.81 7.26 -0.60
N LYS A 431 27.04 8.26 -0.99
CA LYS A 431 25.74 8.57 -0.38
C LYS A 431 24.70 7.58 -0.90
N PHE A 432 24.24 6.65 -0.07
CA PHE A 432 23.13 5.76 -0.43
C PHE A 432 21.81 6.52 -0.44
N VAL A 433 21.13 6.53 -1.58
CA VAL A 433 19.84 7.17 -1.77
C VAL A 433 18.77 6.10 -2.05
N TYR A 434 17.61 6.24 -1.44
CA TYR A 434 16.44 5.38 -1.70
C TYR A 434 16.09 5.37 -3.19
N ASN A 435 15.91 4.17 -3.75
CA ASN A 435 15.46 3.96 -5.14
C ASN A 435 14.52 2.75 -5.29
N GLY A 436 14.01 2.22 -4.15
CA GLY A 436 13.17 1.02 -4.12
C GLY A 436 13.93 -0.30 -4.07
N SER A 437 15.25 -0.28 -4.34
CA SER A 437 16.11 -1.48 -4.28
C SER A 437 16.93 -1.51 -3.00
N ALA A 438 17.22 -2.74 -2.52
CA ALA A 438 18.07 -2.95 -1.36
C ALA A 438 19.48 -2.40 -1.60
N LYS A 439 20.06 -1.76 -0.58
CA LYS A 439 21.45 -1.29 -0.60
C LYS A 439 22.36 -2.38 -0.04
N LYS A 440 23.35 -2.78 -0.83
CA LYS A 440 24.34 -3.80 -0.51
C LYS A 440 25.74 -3.21 -0.67
N PRO A 441 26.19 -2.34 0.26
CA PRO A 441 27.51 -1.76 0.18
C PRO A 441 28.60 -2.80 0.50
N SER A 442 29.75 -2.74 -0.16
CA SER A 442 30.95 -3.51 0.19
C SER A 442 31.52 -3.04 1.53
N VAL A 443 32.25 -3.93 2.17
CA VAL A 443 32.86 -3.68 3.48
C VAL A 443 34.36 -4.02 3.42
N THR A 444 35.19 -3.20 4.03
CA THR A 444 36.55 -3.58 4.37
C THR A 444 36.57 -3.98 5.84
N PHE A 445 36.87 -5.22 6.10
CA PHE A 445 36.88 -5.79 7.45
C PHE A 445 38.30 -6.18 7.90
N ILE A 446 38.67 -5.78 9.10
CA ILE A 446 40.01 -6.03 9.67
C ILE A 446 39.86 -6.84 10.96
N TYR A 447 40.59 -7.94 11.04
CA TYR A 447 40.66 -8.77 12.23
C TYR A 447 42.14 -9.05 12.58
N ASN A 448 42.55 -8.79 13.81
CA ASN A 448 43.94 -8.93 14.29
C ASN A 448 44.98 -8.29 13.35
N GLY A 449 44.69 -7.10 12.81
CA GLY A 449 45.56 -6.36 11.89
C GLY A 449 45.58 -6.87 10.44
N LYS A 450 44.95 -8.01 10.14
CA LYS A 450 44.82 -8.55 8.79
C LYS A 450 43.50 -8.07 8.18
N THR A 451 43.54 -7.59 6.93
CA THR A 451 42.32 -7.40 6.13
C THR A 451 41.84 -8.75 5.65
N LEU A 452 40.60 -9.09 6.00
CA LEU A 452 39.95 -10.33 5.58
C LEU A 452 39.32 -10.19 4.21
N GLU A 453 39.16 -11.29 3.48
CA GLU A 453 38.61 -11.36 2.12
C GLU A 453 37.15 -11.80 2.13
N GLU A 454 36.28 -11.01 1.47
CA GLU A 454 34.84 -11.34 1.29
C GLU A 454 34.69 -12.57 0.38
N GLY A 455 33.86 -13.53 0.78
CA GLY A 455 33.64 -14.80 0.08
C GLY A 455 34.61 -15.91 0.45
N VAL A 456 35.71 -15.61 1.16
CA VAL A 456 36.73 -16.56 1.63
C VAL A 456 36.75 -16.58 3.16
N ASP A 457 37.00 -15.43 3.79
CA ASP A 457 37.17 -15.29 5.26
C ASP A 457 35.84 -14.85 5.93
N TYR A 458 35.00 -14.09 5.20
CA TYR A 458 33.71 -13.64 5.69
C TYR A 458 32.68 -13.47 4.57
N ALA A 459 31.41 -13.51 4.94
CA ALA A 459 30.28 -13.15 4.12
C ALA A 459 29.59 -11.92 4.68
N LEU A 460 28.84 -11.19 3.83
CA LEU A 460 28.04 -10.04 4.22
C LEU A 460 26.55 -10.39 4.24
N ASP A 461 25.97 -10.26 5.41
CA ASP A 461 24.53 -10.29 5.61
C ASP A 461 23.98 -8.86 5.66
N TYR A 462 23.00 -8.60 4.81
CA TYR A 462 22.39 -7.29 4.69
C TYR A 462 20.99 -7.32 5.27
N GLY A 463 20.71 -6.46 6.22
CA GLY A 463 19.32 -6.18 6.58
C GLY A 463 18.48 -5.78 5.36
N SER A 464 17.22 -5.57 5.53
CA SER A 464 16.29 -5.25 4.40
C SER A 464 16.73 -4.04 3.56
N ASN A 465 17.43 -3.08 4.14
CA ASN A 465 18.11 -1.92 3.51
C ASN A 465 17.40 -1.27 2.30
N THR A 466 16.09 -1.47 2.18
CA THR A 466 15.27 -1.03 1.05
C THR A 466 14.63 0.32 1.28
N LEU A 467 14.52 0.79 2.53
CA LEU A 467 13.87 2.05 2.87
C LEU A 467 14.89 3.09 3.31
N SER A 468 14.54 4.36 3.18
CA SER A 468 15.34 5.44 3.77
C SER A 468 15.42 5.31 5.28
N GLY A 469 16.59 5.58 5.85
CA GLY A 469 16.84 5.43 7.28
C GLY A 469 18.22 4.86 7.59
N GLN A 470 18.27 4.00 8.59
CA GLN A 470 19.46 3.26 8.95
C GLN A 470 19.45 1.90 8.25
N GLY A 471 20.45 1.65 7.43
CA GLY A 471 20.76 0.34 6.90
C GLY A 471 21.69 -0.42 7.85
N SER A 472 21.69 -1.75 7.77
CA SER A 472 22.54 -2.63 8.57
C SER A 472 23.29 -3.63 7.69
N ILE A 473 24.49 -3.97 8.12
CA ILE A 473 25.33 -5.00 7.56
C ILE A 473 25.82 -5.84 8.73
N THR A 474 25.81 -7.16 8.57
CA THR A 474 26.48 -8.08 9.49
C THR A 474 27.61 -8.76 8.72
N VAL A 475 28.83 -8.61 9.17
CA VAL A 475 29.95 -9.41 8.72
C VAL A 475 29.85 -10.75 9.45
N VAL A 476 29.81 -11.84 8.72
CA VAL A 476 29.67 -13.21 9.24
C VAL A 476 30.96 -13.97 8.88
N GLY A 477 31.66 -14.49 9.85
CA GLY A 477 32.85 -15.31 9.61
C GLY A 477 32.49 -16.61 8.89
N ILE A 478 33.27 -16.98 7.88
CA ILE A 478 33.16 -18.25 7.13
C ILE A 478 34.54 -18.87 6.97
N GLY A 479 34.61 -20.09 6.42
CA GLY A 479 35.87 -20.79 6.30
C GLY A 479 36.53 -21.04 7.67
N ASP A 480 37.69 -20.49 7.90
CA ASP A 480 38.41 -20.56 9.15
C ASP A 480 37.91 -19.59 10.24
N TYR A 481 36.91 -18.79 9.91
CA TYR A 481 36.38 -17.76 10.80
C TYR A 481 34.95 -18.06 11.21
N THR A 482 34.54 -17.58 12.38
CA THR A 482 33.21 -17.67 12.96
C THR A 482 32.85 -16.36 13.68
N GLY A 483 31.62 -16.25 14.15
CA GLY A 483 31.16 -15.07 14.84
C GLY A 483 30.68 -13.97 13.89
N THR A 484 30.16 -12.91 14.46
CA THR A 484 29.56 -11.83 13.67
C THR A 484 29.96 -10.45 14.16
N LYS A 485 30.01 -9.48 13.22
CA LYS A 485 30.19 -8.06 13.52
C LYS A 485 29.16 -7.22 12.79
N LYS A 486 28.32 -6.49 13.54
CA LYS A 486 27.33 -5.58 12.95
C LYS A 486 27.90 -4.19 12.69
N ALA A 487 27.53 -3.61 11.57
CA ALA A 487 27.77 -2.22 11.19
C ALA A 487 26.51 -1.59 10.63
N THR A 488 26.45 -0.27 10.61
CA THR A 488 25.28 0.47 10.10
C THR A 488 25.72 1.59 9.17
N PHE A 489 24.83 1.95 8.24
CA PHE A 489 25.04 3.06 7.30
C PHE A 489 23.73 3.84 7.08
N LYS A 490 23.84 5.03 6.48
CA LYS A 490 22.69 5.92 6.25
C LYS A 490 22.14 5.75 4.83
N ILE A 491 20.82 5.57 4.70
CA ILE A 491 20.10 5.58 3.43
C ILE A 491 19.22 6.85 3.41
N TYR A 492 19.55 7.77 2.54
CA TYR A 492 18.87 9.07 2.42
C TYR A 492 17.58 8.95 1.59
N PRO A 493 16.53 9.72 1.90
CA PRO A 493 15.36 9.83 1.04
C PRO A 493 15.72 10.24 -0.38
N SER A 494 14.94 9.80 -1.36
CA SER A 494 15.10 10.23 -2.74
C SER A 494 14.64 11.68 -2.95
N LYS A 495 14.91 12.22 -4.13
CA LYS A 495 14.41 13.51 -4.57
C LYS A 495 12.91 13.43 -4.82
N VAL A 496 12.13 14.31 -4.19
CA VAL A 496 10.68 14.39 -4.40
C VAL A 496 10.35 14.71 -5.86
N THR A 497 9.41 13.94 -6.44
CA THR A 497 9.01 14.04 -7.85
C THR A 497 7.52 14.35 -8.02
N ASN A 498 7.11 14.63 -9.27
CA ASN A 498 5.71 14.87 -9.66
C ASN A 498 5.03 16.00 -8.86
N GLN A 499 5.83 16.97 -8.41
CA GLN A 499 5.29 18.13 -7.72
C GLN A 499 4.49 19.00 -8.69
N LYS A 500 3.29 19.38 -8.28
CA LYS A 500 2.38 20.22 -9.06
C LYS A 500 1.56 21.15 -8.19
N VAL A 501 1.11 22.26 -8.80
CA VAL A 501 0.10 23.13 -8.20
C VAL A 501 -1.27 22.47 -8.41
N SER A 502 -1.89 22.04 -7.32
CA SER A 502 -3.22 21.38 -7.36
C SER A 502 -4.36 22.39 -7.45
N SER A 503 -4.22 23.55 -6.78
CA SER A 503 -5.20 24.64 -6.88
C SER A 503 -4.59 25.95 -6.40
N THR A 504 -5.17 27.06 -6.87
CA THR A 504 -4.80 28.40 -6.42
C THR A 504 -6.03 29.21 -6.09
N THR A 505 -5.92 30.05 -5.05
CA THR A 505 -6.87 31.08 -4.69
C THR A 505 -6.12 32.44 -4.67
N PRO A 506 -6.76 33.56 -4.41
CA PRO A 506 -6.06 34.83 -4.24
C PRO A 506 -5.08 34.86 -3.06
N THR A 507 -5.26 34.01 -2.06
CA THR A 507 -4.46 34.03 -0.83
C THR A 507 -3.81 32.73 -0.47
N SER A 508 -3.93 31.70 -1.35
CA SER A 508 -3.30 30.42 -1.12
C SER A 508 -2.93 29.68 -2.39
N ILE A 509 -1.93 28.82 -2.27
CA ILE A 509 -1.52 27.88 -3.29
C ILE A 509 -1.48 26.50 -2.62
N LYS A 510 -2.23 25.53 -3.14
CA LYS A 510 -2.15 24.13 -2.76
C LYS A 510 -1.23 23.43 -3.73
N ILE A 511 -0.21 22.75 -3.19
CA ILE A 511 0.75 21.95 -3.94
C ILE A 511 0.60 20.48 -3.56
N SER A 512 0.97 19.58 -4.46
CA SER A 512 1.00 18.14 -4.24
C SER A 512 2.22 17.54 -4.91
N TRP A 513 2.60 16.34 -4.48
CA TRP A 513 3.75 15.59 -4.98
C TRP A 513 3.51 14.08 -4.87
N SER A 514 4.38 13.24 -5.45
CA SER A 514 4.34 11.80 -5.24
C SER A 514 4.77 11.43 -3.82
N LYS A 515 4.05 10.48 -3.19
CA LYS A 515 4.49 9.93 -1.90
C LYS A 515 5.78 9.13 -2.09
N GLU A 516 6.63 9.17 -1.10
CA GLU A 516 7.81 8.33 -0.98
C GLU A 516 7.66 7.40 0.21
N ASN A 517 8.04 6.12 0.02
CA ASN A 517 7.95 5.12 1.07
C ASN A 517 9.07 5.28 2.10
N GLY A 518 8.76 4.95 3.36
CA GLY A 518 9.74 4.91 4.44
C GLY A 518 10.19 6.25 5.01
N VAL A 519 9.70 7.38 4.49
CA VAL A 519 10.04 8.72 5.02
C VAL A 519 9.22 9.10 6.25
N THR A 520 9.74 9.98 7.09
CA THR A 520 9.01 10.57 8.22
C THR A 520 8.07 11.67 7.73
N GLY A 521 8.49 12.43 6.71
CA GLY A 521 7.68 13.52 6.18
C GLY A 521 8.41 14.37 5.14
N TYR A 522 7.85 15.54 4.89
CA TYR A 522 8.31 16.49 3.87
C TYR A 522 8.47 17.89 4.46
N GLN A 523 9.48 18.59 4.01
CA GLN A 523 9.69 20.01 4.30
C GLN A 523 9.45 20.84 3.04
N ILE A 524 8.64 21.87 3.15
CA ILE A 524 8.26 22.76 2.06
C ILE A 524 8.97 24.10 2.25
N TYR A 525 9.62 24.56 1.20
CA TYR A 525 10.34 25.82 1.15
C TYR A 525 9.75 26.72 0.07
N ARG A 526 9.73 28.02 0.31
CA ARG A 526 9.15 29.03 -0.59
C ARG A 526 10.09 30.19 -0.78
N SER A 527 10.09 30.76 -1.99
CA SER A 527 10.66 32.03 -2.34
C SER A 527 9.69 32.87 -3.19
N THR A 528 9.90 34.16 -3.26
CA THR A 528 9.25 35.09 -4.22
C THR A 528 10.11 35.34 -5.46
N SER A 529 11.35 34.86 -5.49
CA SER A 529 12.24 34.85 -6.65
C SER A 529 12.69 33.41 -6.96
N LYS A 530 12.81 33.07 -8.25
CA LYS A 530 13.23 31.74 -8.71
C LYS A 530 14.61 31.35 -8.17
N ASP A 531 15.54 32.29 -8.21
CA ASP A 531 16.93 32.08 -7.80
C ASP A 531 17.24 32.72 -6.44
N GLY A 532 16.21 33.15 -5.71
CA GLY A 532 16.34 33.79 -4.40
C GLY A 532 16.49 32.76 -3.26
N LYS A 533 16.60 33.30 -2.04
CA LYS A 533 16.64 32.49 -0.82
C LYS A 533 15.27 31.88 -0.55
N TYR A 534 15.26 30.57 -0.31
CA TYR A 534 14.06 29.78 0.04
C TYR A 534 13.95 29.60 1.55
N SER A 535 12.84 30.01 2.12
CA SER A 535 12.53 29.81 3.54
C SER A 535 11.55 28.67 3.74
N LYS A 536 11.73 27.88 4.82
CA LYS A 536 10.81 26.82 5.18
C LYS A 536 9.47 27.41 5.59
N VAL A 537 8.39 26.98 4.92
CA VAL A 537 7.01 27.46 5.16
C VAL A 537 6.10 26.38 5.73
N GLY A 538 6.57 25.13 5.75
CA GLY A 538 5.78 24.04 6.34
C GLY A 538 6.54 22.73 6.44
N THR A 539 6.01 21.84 7.28
CA THR A 539 6.39 20.45 7.40
C THR A 539 5.12 19.61 7.32
N VAL A 540 5.17 18.51 6.59
CA VAL A 540 4.04 17.61 6.35
C VAL A 540 4.49 16.19 6.70
N SER A 541 3.68 15.46 7.49
CA SER A 541 3.91 14.04 7.80
C SER A 541 3.80 13.20 6.52
N SER A 542 4.47 12.05 6.47
CA SER A 542 4.45 11.09 5.35
C SER A 542 3.04 10.59 4.99
N LYS A 543 2.08 10.70 5.94
CA LYS A 543 0.66 10.38 5.69
C LYS A 543 0.08 11.24 4.56
N TYR A 544 0.54 12.49 4.40
CA TYR A 544 0.03 13.46 3.44
C TYR A 544 1.08 13.81 2.39
N ASN A 545 0.61 14.06 1.17
CA ASN A 545 1.41 14.49 0.02
C ASN A 545 0.89 15.80 -0.59
N THR A 546 0.24 16.61 0.22
CA THR A 546 -0.26 17.93 -0.16
C THR A 546 0.03 18.94 0.93
N TYR A 547 0.25 20.19 0.51
CA TYR A 547 0.42 21.33 1.41
C TYR A 547 -0.33 22.54 0.85
N THR A 548 -1.05 23.24 1.72
CA THR A 548 -1.69 24.52 1.37
C THR A 548 -0.93 25.65 2.00
N ASN A 549 -0.24 26.44 1.19
CA ASN A 549 0.41 27.66 1.62
C ASN A 549 -0.61 28.80 1.60
N SER A 550 -0.94 29.34 2.77
CA SER A 550 -1.96 30.38 2.98
C SER A 550 -1.33 31.76 3.23
N ASN A 551 -2.17 32.79 3.37
CA ASN A 551 -1.79 34.19 3.63
C ASN A 551 -0.83 34.78 2.57
N LEU A 552 -1.04 34.38 1.32
CA LEU A 552 -0.25 34.85 0.18
C LEU A 552 -0.85 36.14 -0.40
N ILE A 553 0.00 36.93 -1.03
CA ILE A 553 -0.40 38.14 -1.77
C ILE A 553 -1.04 37.70 -3.10
N SER A 554 -2.16 38.30 -3.43
CA SER A 554 -2.93 38.03 -4.64
C SER A 554 -2.14 38.43 -5.90
N GLY A 555 -2.28 37.63 -6.97
CA GLY A 555 -1.61 37.88 -8.24
C GLY A 555 -0.08 37.73 -8.22
N THR A 556 0.48 37.23 -7.12
CA THR A 556 1.92 37.09 -6.92
C THR A 556 2.38 35.67 -7.31
N THR A 557 3.55 35.59 -7.93
CA THR A 557 4.23 34.35 -8.25
C THR A 557 5.08 33.92 -7.07
N TYR A 558 4.98 32.64 -6.71
CA TYR A 558 5.78 31.99 -5.68
C TYR A 558 6.47 30.78 -6.24
N TYR A 559 7.64 30.47 -5.73
CA TYR A 559 8.48 29.34 -6.11
C TYR A 559 8.65 28.42 -4.91
N TYR A 560 8.50 27.12 -5.14
CA TYR A 560 8.55 26.11 -4.09
C TYR A 560 9.60 25.06 -4.37
N LYS A 561 10.26 24.60 -3.33
CA LYS A 561 11.08 23.38 -3.29
C LYS A 561 10.58 22.50 -2.17
N ILE A 562 10.59 21.19 -2.40
CA ILE A 562 10.14 20.18 -1.43
C ILE A 562 11.30 19.21 -1.27
N ARG A 563 11.58 18.78 -0.05
CA ARG A 563 12.46 17.64 0.22
C ARG A 563 11.79 16.69 1.20
N ALA A 564 12.01 15.40 1.01
CA ALA A 564 11.66 14.38 1.98
C ALA A 564 12.70 14.33 3.11
N TYR A 565 12.30 13.84 4.28
CA TYR A 565 13.22 13.55 5.37
C TYR A 565 12.82 12.27 6.11
N LYS A 566 13.83 11.59 6.65
CA LYS A 566 13.69 10.43 7.54
C LYS A 566 14.38 10.75 8.87
N THR A 567 13.66 10.59 9.96
CA THR A 567 14.24 10.73 11.31
C THR A 567 14.76 9.37 11.76
N VAL A 568 16.01 9.34 12.19
CA VAL A 568 16.71 8.16 12.73
C VAL A 568 17.46 8.63 13.98
N ASN A 569 17.23 8.02 15.12
CA ASN A 569 17.90 8.36 16.39
C ASN A 569 17.90 9.89 16.69
N ASN A 570 16.76 10.54 16.48
CA ASN A 570 16.57 11.99 16.63
C ASN A 570 17.33 12.88 15.60
N GLU A 571 18.04 12.29 14.64
CA GLU A 571 18.67 13.00 13.53
C GLU A 571 17.82 12.88 12.25
N ASN A 572 17.72 13.97 11.49
CA ASN A 572 17.01 13.97 10.22
C ASN A 572 17.97 13.75 9.03
N LEU A 573 17.76 12.68 8.30
CA LEU A 573 18.37 12.44 7.00
C LEU A 573 17.51 13.10 5.93
N TYR A 574 18.09 14.02 5.15
CA TYR A 574 17.35 14.76 4.13
C TYR A 574 17.66 14.26 2.73
N GLY A 575 16.61 14.05 1.95
CA GLY A 575 16.70 13.91 0.50
C GLY A 575 17.02 15.27 -0.18
N ASP A 576 17.37 15.17 -1.44
CA ASP A 576 17.62 16.36 -2.26
C ASP A 576 16.33 17.15 -2.50
N TYR A 577 16.46 18.44 -2.76
CA TYR A 577 15.32 19.28 -3.10
C TYR A 577 14.71 18.87 -4.44
N SER A 578 13.40 18.89 -4.52
CA SER A 578 12.66 18.75 -5.78
C SER A 578 13.08 19.84 -6.79
N ASN A 579 12.72 19.66 -8.04
CA ASN A 579 12.73 20.74 -9.01
C ASN A 579 11.86 21.90 -8.51
N ILE A 580 12.15 23.11 -8.98
CA ILE A 580 11.40 24.30 -8.60
C ILE A 580 9.98 24.21 -9.18
N LEU A 581 8.99 24.30 -8.30
CA LEU A 581 7.59 24.40 -8.67
C LEU A 581 7.15 25.87 -8.63
N THR A 582 6.56 26.36 -9.72
CA THR A 582 6.05 27.73 -9.83
C THR A 582 4.55 27.77 -9.66
N GLY A 583 4.05 28.61 -8.77
CA GLY A 583 2.63 28.82 -8.57
C GLY A 583 2.30 30.31 -8.49
N LYS A 584 1.19 30.73 -9.12
CA LYS A 584 0.71 32.11 -9.07
C LYS A 584 -0.66 32.18 -8.42
N THR A 585 -0.83 33.04 -7.42
CA THR A 585 -2.11 33.30 -6.78
C THR A 585 -3.06 34.01 -7.75
N LYS A 586 -4.36 33.79 -7.58
CA LYS A 586 -5.41 34.43 -8.39
C LYS A 586 -5.73 35.83 -7.87
N TYR A 587 -6.32 36.64 -8.75
CA TYR A 587 -7.01 37.88 -8.35
C TYR A 587 -8.47 37.54 -7.98
N PRO A 588 -9.20 38.43 -7.23
CA PRO A 588 -10.65 38.35 -7.13
C PRO A 588 -11.30 38.33 -8.52
N GLY A 589 -12.38 37.60 -8.67
CA GLY A 589 -13.06 37.49 -9.95
C GLY A 589 -13.61 38.84 -10.45
N GLN A 590 -13.70 38.98 -11.77
CA GLN A 590 -14.37 40.13 -12.40
C GLN A 590 -15.85 40.14 -12.03
N VAL A 591 -16.41 41.32 -11.73
CA VAL A 591 -17.83 41.51 -11.56
C VAL A 591 -18.54 41.38 -12.92
N LYS A 592 -19.51 40.47 -13.00
CA LYS A 592 -20.33 40.19 -14.19
C LYS A 592 -21.76 40.60 -13.97
N ASN A 593 -22.54 40.74 -15.07
CA ASN A 593 -23.97 41.03 -15.07
C ASN A 593 -24.34 42.30 -14.29
N LEU A 594 -23.49 43.34 -14.37
CA LEU A 594 -23.81 44.67 -13.82
C LEU A 594 -25.00 45.24 -14.61
N LYS A 595 -26.11 45.51 -13.91
CA LYS A 595 -27.33 46.08 -14.52
C LYS A 595 -28.03 47.05 -13.61
N GLN A 596 -28.84 47.92 -14.19
CA GLN A 596 -29.80 48.77 -13.51
C GLN A 596 -31.09 47.95 -13.22
N ASN A 597 -31.46 47.77 -11.97
CA ASN A 597 -32.68 47.10 -11.56
C ASN A 597 -33.88 48.00 -11.53
N SER A 598 -33.72 49.19 -11.00
CA SER A 598 -34.77 50.23 -10.95
C SER A 598 -34.16 51.61 -10.94
N SER A 599 -34.96 52.62 -11.29
CA SER A 599 -34.60 54.03 -11.18
C SER A 599 -35.75 54.84 -10.62
N TYR A 600 -35.39 55.91 -9.99
CA TYR A 600 -36.26 56.96 -9.49
C TYR A 600 -35.75 58.30 -10.04
N THR A 601 -36.42 59.42 -9.71
CA THR A 601 -36.02 60.70 -10.19
C THR A 601 -34.65 61.16 -9.67
N ASN A 602 -34.28 60.69 -8.47
CA ASN A 602 -33.03 61.05 -7.78
C ASN A 602 -32.12 59.87 -7.40
N SER A 603 -32.44 58.64 -7.90
CA SER A 603 -31.62 57.47 -7.56
C SER A 603 -31.71 56.37 -8.65
N VAL A 604 -30.65 55.53 -8.65
CA VAL A 604 -30.53 54.32 -9.49
C VAL A 604 -30.13 53.15 -8.60
N LYS A 605 -30.88 52.04 -8.67
CA LYS A 605 -30.49 50.80 -8.02
C LYS A 605 -29.75 49.91 -9.01
N LEU A 606 -28.53 49.51 -8.64
CA LEU A 606 -27.67 48.64 -9.40
C LEU A 606 -27.67 47.23 -8.78
N SER A 607 -27.42 46.20 -9.60
CA SER A 607 -27.12 44.86 -9.15
C SER A 607 -26.10 44.19 -10.06
N TRP A 608 -25.43 43.19 -9.54
CA TRP A 608 -24.43 42.39 -10.25
C TRP A 608 -24.37 40.96 -9.68
N SER A 609 -23.70 40.06 -10.40
CA SER A 609 -23.42 38.72 -9.91
C SER A 609 -22.28 38.71 -8.88
N LYS A 610 -22.40 37.82 -7.89
CA LYS A 610 -21.32 37.59 -6.91
C LYS A 610 -20.02 37.22 -7.62
N ALA A 611 -18.94 37.93 -7.34
CA ALA A 611 -17.63 37.64 -7.89
C ALA A 611 -16.93 36.58 -7.02
N SER A 612 -16.21 35.64 -7.64
CA SER A 612 -15.42 34.67 -6.93
C SER A 612 -14.34 35.32 -6.07
N TYR A 613 -14.16 34.81 -4.88
CA TYR A 613 -13.16 35.25 -3.89
C TYR A 613 -13.30 36.72 -3.43
N ALA A 614 -14.43 37.39 -3.69
CA ALA A 614 -14.67 38.76 -3.20
C ALA A 614 -14.85 38.78 -1.68
N SER A 615 -14.25 39.78 -1.01
CA SER A 615 -14.60 40.21 0.34
C SER A 615 -15.58 41.35 0.33
N GLY A 616 -15.71 42.04 -0.83
CA GLY A 616 -16.62 43.15 -1.03
C GLY A 616 -16.46 43.78 -2.41
N TYR A 617 -17.10 44.92 -2.60
CA TYR A 617 -17.15 45.61 -3.89
C TYR A 617 -16.89 47.09 -3.76
N ARG A 618 -16.28 47.70 -4.79
CA ARG A 618 -16.19 49.16 -4.98
C ARG A 618 -17.02 49.55 -6.20
N VAL A 619 -17.92 50.50 -5.99
CA VAL A 619 -18.78 51.08 -7.05
C VAL A 619 -18.19 52.42 -7.46
N TYR A 620 -18.12 52.62 -8.77
CA TYR A 620 -17.60 53.82 -9.38
C TYR A 620 -18.65 54.40 -10.36
N ARG A 621 -18.71 55.75 -10.40
CA ARG A 621 -19.64 56.50 -11.27
C ARG A 621 -18.88 57.56 -12.08
N ALA A 622 -19.33 57.76 -13.31
CA ALA A 622 -18.96 58.89 -14.18
C ALA A 622 -20.21 59.49 -14.84
N THR A 623 -20.11 60.70 -15.36
CA THR A 623 -21.17 61.40 -16.10
C THR A 623 -21.07 61.20 -17.61
N SER A 624 -19.96 60.64 -18.12
CA SER A 624 -19.78 60.25 -19.51
C SER A 624 -19.13 58.86 -19.58
N LYS A 625 -19.30 58.14 -20.72
CA LYS A 625 -18.85 56.76 -20.91
C LYS A 625 -17.31 56.64 -20.70
N ASP A 626 -16.57 57.61 -21.19
CA ASP A 626 -15.12 57.59 -21.17
C ASP A 626 -14.51 58.67 -20.22
N GLY A 627 -15.35 59.19 -19.35
CA GLY A 627 -14.94 60.16 -18.33
C GLY A 627 -14.27 59.51 -17.11
N THR A 628 -13.87 60.38 -16.18
CA THR A 628 -13.25 59.96 -14.93
C THR A 628 -14.28 59.32 -14.00
N TYR A 629 -14.07 58.05 -13.67
CA TYR A 629 -14.92 57.30 -12.73
C TYR A 629 -14.45 57.52 -11.28
N LYS A 630 -15.27 58.22 -10.51
CA LYS A 630 -15.02 58.43 -9.07
C LYS A 630 -15.66 57.28 -8.26
N ARG A 631 -14.96 56.81 -7.20
CA ARG A 631 -15.53 55.83 -6.26
C ARG A 631 -16.63 56.50 -5.47
N ILE A 632 -17.85 55.89 -5.50
CA ILE A 632 -19.03 56.38 -4.79
C ILE A 632 -19.41 55.51 -3.62
N ALA A 633 -18.95 54.23 -3.60
CA ALA A 633 -19.22 53.31 -2.49
C ALA A 633 -18.14 52.23 -2.37
N GLU A 634 -17.95 51.75 -1.13
CA GLU A 634 -17.27 50.53 -0.79
C GLU A 634 -18.20 49.67 0.07
N LEU A 635 -18.51 48.47 -0.41
CA LEU A 635 -19.45 47.54 0.21
C LEU A 635 -18.67 46.36 0.81
N SER A 636 -18.74 46.16 2.10
CA SER A 636 -18.16 45.02 2.79
C SER A 636 -19.13 43.83 2.77
N GLY A 637 -18.57 42.65 2.40
CA GLY A 637 -19.33 41.41 2.27
C GLY A 637 -19.51 40.95 0.83
N SER A 638 -19.17 39.68 0.56
CA SER A 638 -19.26 39.07 -0.79
C SER A 638 -20.69 38.92 -1.32
N SER A 639 -21.69 38.93 -0.42
CA SER A 639 -23.12 38.88 -0.76
C SER A 639 -23.74 40.23 -1.06
N LYS A 640 -23.03 41.34 -0.83
CA LYS A 640 -23.51 42.71 -1.10
C LYS A 640 -23.42 43.02 -2.60
N THR A 641 -24.30 42.43 -3.37
CA THR A 641 -24.35 42.50 -4.84
C THR A 641 -25.32 43.53 -5.39
N THR A 642 -25.78 44.47 -4.56
CA THR A 642 -26.66 45.57 -4.96
C THR A 642 -26.18 46.87 -4.32
N TYR A 643 -26.44 47.98 -5.00
CA TYR A 643 -26.14 49.32 -4.49
C TYR A 643 -27.19 50.32 -5.02
N THR A 644 -27.66 51.20 -4.17
CA THR A 644 -28.54 52.30 -4.59
C THR A 644 -27.77 53.60 -4.55
N ASP A 645 -27.48 54.15 -5.69
CA ASP A 645 -26.89 55.50 -5.85
C ASP A 645 -27.98 56.56 -5.69
N LYS A 646 -27.85 57.42 -4.72
CA LYS A 646 -28.85 58.45 -4.35
C LYS A 646 -28.34 59.86 -4.72
N ASN A 647 -29.21 60.86 -4.54
CA ASN A 647 -28.91 62.30 -4.76
C ASN A 647 -28.48 62.57 -6.20
N LEU A 648 -29.03 61.88 -7.14
CA LEU A 648 -28.83 62.05 -8.57
C LEU A 648 -29.78 63.10 -9.15
N SER A 649 -29.34 63.80 -10.21
CA SER A 649 -30.21 64.69 -10.93
C SER A 649 -31.23 63.91 -11.79
N SER A 650 -32.46 64.38 -11.83
CA SER A 650 -33.55 63.78 -12.62
C SER A 650 -33.27 63.85 -14.13
N GLY A 651 -33.61 62.80 -14.84
CA GLY A 651 -33.45 62.72 -16.30
C GLY A 651 -32.00 62.75 -16.78
N LYS A 652 -31.05 62.40 -15.94
CA LYS A 652 -29.62 62.38 -16.30
C LYS A 652 -29.14 60.93 -16.52
N THR A 653 -28.12 60.81 -17.38
CA THR A 653 -27.42 59.53 -17.61
C THR A 653 -26.14 59.52 -16.78
N TYR A 654 -25.89 58.38 -16.21
CA TYR A 654 -24.68 58.09 -15.46
C TYR A 654 -24.07 56.78 -15.95
N TYR A 655 -22.75 56.61 -15.80
CA TYR A 655 -22.04 55.43 -16.18
C TYR A 655 -21.42 54.82 -14.94
N TYR A 656 -21.56 53.50 -14.82
CA TYR A 656 -21.10 52.78 -13.66
C TYR A 656 -20.13 51.66 -14.06
N LYS A 657 -19.15 51.40 -13.20
CA LYS A 657 -18.37 50.16 -13.19
C LYS A 657 -18.15 49.72 -11.76
N VAL A 658 -18.10 48.41 -11.58
CA VAL A 658 -17.90 47.80 -10.26
C VAL A 658 -16.72 46.87 -10.34
N ARG A 659 -15.89 46.82 -9.28
CA ARG A 659 -14.88 45.79 -9.13
C ARG A 659 -14.99 45.15 -7.76
N ALA A 660 -14.69 43.83 -7.72
CA ALA A 660 -14.53 43.14 -6.46
C ALA A 660 -13.18 43.47 -5.80
N TYR A 661 -13.13 43.40 -4.49
CA TYR A 661 -11.89 43.37 -3.75
C TYR A 661 -11.84 42.20 -2.80
N ARG A 662 -10.64 41.71 -2.46
CA ARG A 662 -10.35 40.79 -1.37
C ARG A 662 -9.52 41.51 -0.32
N LYS A 663 -9.93 41.36 0.95
CA LYS A 663 -9.17 41.87 2.09
C LYS A 663 -8.07 40.84 2.44
N VAL A 664 -6.83 41.31 2.55
CA VAL A 664 -5.67 40.53 2.93
C VAL A 664 -4.94 41.32 4.03
N GLY A 665 -5.16 40.93 5.30
CA GLY A 665 -4.73 41.77 6.42
C GLY A 665 -5.38 43.15 6.38
N SER A 666 -4.56 44.20 6.41
CA SER A 666 -4.97 45.59 6.23
C SER A 666 -5.12 46.04 4.76
N SER A 667 -4.55 45.25 3.83
CA SER A 667 -4.54 45.58 2.40
C SER A 667 -5.78 45.06 1.66
N ARG A 668 -5.98 45.54 0.43
CA ARG A 668 -7.03 45.08 -0.48
C ARG A 668 -6.45 44.82 -1.86
N ASP A 669 -6.67 43.59 -2.36
CA ASP A 669 -6.39 43.22 -3.74
C ASP A 669 -7.66 43.33 -4.58
N TYR A 670 -7.54 43.81 -5.80
CA TYR A 670 -8.67 44.17 -6.65
C TYR A 670 -8.77 43.28 -7.88
N GLY A 671 -9.97 42.80 -8.17
CA GLY A 671 -10.30 42.21 -9.45
C GLY A 671 -10.47 43.25 -10.55
N SER A 672 -10.58 42.77 -11.78
CA SER A 672 -10.87 43.62 -12.93
C SER A 672 -12.22 44.31 -12.78
N TYR A 673 -12.38 45.49 -13.39
CA TYR A 673 -13.65 46.18 -13.45
C TYR A 673 -14.67 45.37 -14.27
N SER A 674 -15.97 45.51 -13.93
CA SER A 674 -17.06 45.11 -14.78
C SER A 674 -17.05 45.86 -16.12
N THR A 675 -17.81 45.39 -17.08
CA THR A 675 -18.23 46.19 -18.22
C THR A 675 -18.87 47.51 -17.72
N LYS A 676 -18.71 48.62 -18.49
CA LYS A 676 -19.35 49.90 -18.17
C LYS A 676 -20.87 49.78 -18.40
N LEU A 677 -21.64 50.14 -17.40
CA LEU A 677 -23.11 50.21 -17.49
C LEU A 677 -23.55 51.67 -17.69
N LYS A 678 -24.32 51.92 -18.70
CA LYS A 678 -25.09 53.14 -18.88
C LYS A 678 -26.42 53.03 -18.13
N ALA A 679 -26.70 53.94 -17.21
CA ALA A 679 -27.93 53.94 -16.41
C ALA A 679 -28.56 55.35 -16.36
N SER A 680 -29.84 55.44 -16.23
CA SER A 680 -30.53 56.74 -16.27
C SER A 680 -31.53 56.83 -15.12
N THR A 681 -31.61 58.02 -14.52
CA THR A 681 -32.71 58.39 -13.61
C THR A 681 -33.99 58.67 -14.39
N LYS A 682 -35.13 58.46 -13.70
CA LYS A 682 -36.44 58.87 -14.26
C LYS A 682 -36.50 60.38 -14.46
N CYS A 683 -37.19 60.79 -15.46
CA CYS A 683 -37.56 62.20 -15.66
C CYS A 683 -38.57 62.63 -14.59
N ASN A 684 -38.59 63.92 -14.30
CA ASN A 684 -39.66 64.51 -13.51
C ASN A 684 -41.03 64.28 -14.20
N THR A 685 -42.07 64.28 -13.40
CA THR A 685 -43.42 64.13 -13.87
C THR A 685 -43.86 65.42 -14.62
N PRO A 686 -44.37 65.31 -15.83
CA PRO A 686 -44.94 66.48 -16.54
C PRO A 686 -46.16 67.09 -15.81
N VAL A 687 -46.23 68.41 -15.80
CA VAL A 687 -47.44 69.12 -15.40
C VAL A 687 -48.12 69.62 -16.69
N ILE A 688 -49.37 69.23 -16.89
CA ILE A 688 -50.09 69.51 -18.14
C ILE A 688 -51.15 70.62 -18.00
N THR A 689 -51.33 71.35 -19.07
CA THR A 689 -52.43 72.31 -19.27
C THR A 689 -53.18 71.94 -20.51
N LEU A 690 -54.51 72.19 -20.52
CA LEU A 690 -55.43 71.84 -21.59
C LEU A 690 -56.07 73.08 -22.13
N SER A 691 -56.31 73.13 -23.45
CA SER A 691 -57.11 74.16 -24.11
C SER A 691 -57.85 73.55 -25.29
N SER A 692 -59.14 73.97 -25.54
CA SER A 692 -59.96 73.59 -26.68
C SER A 692 -60.43 74.86 -27.35
N LYS A 693 -59.52 75.46 -28.17
CA LYS A 693 -59.82 76.69 -28.93
C LYS A 693 -60.58 76.41 -30.22
N ASN A 694 -60.30 75.30 -30.88
CA ASN A 694 -60.91 74.86 -32.14
C ASN A 694 -61.96 73.78 -31.88
N LYS A 695 -62.96 73.71 -32.72
CA LYS A 695 -63.96 72.63 -32.66
C LYS A 695 -63.32 71.25 -32.80
N ASN A 696 -63.81 70.28 -32.06
CA ASN A 696 -63.45 68.88 -32.11
C ASN A 696 -61.93 68.60 -31.79
N GLN A 697 -61.25 69.50 -31.09
CA GLN A 697 -59.79 69.42 -30.78
C GLN A 697 -59.52 69.79 -29.34
N SER A 698 -58.49 69.17 -28.79
CA SER A 698 -57.90 69.55 -27.51
C SER A 698 -56.39 69.67 -27.67
N LYS A 699 -55.78 70.80 -27.27
CA LYS A 699 -54.33 70.95 -27.17
C LYS A 699 -53.92 70.69 -25.76
N ILE A 700 -52.97 69.73 -25.61
CA ILE A 700 -52.36 69.36 -24.36
C ILE A 700 -50.93 69.91 -24.36
N SER A 701 -50.57 70.77 -23.39
CA SER A 701 -49.29 71.41 -23.34
C SER A 701 -48.62 71.12 -21.98
N TRP A 702 -47.28 71.14 -21.95
CA TRP A 702 -46.50 70.93 -20.76
C TRP A 702 -45.18 71.67 -20.82
N LYS A 703 -44.52 71.89 -19.66
CA LYS A 703 -43.18 72.45 -19.62
C LYS A 703 -42.13 71.40 -19.97
N LYS A 704 -41.02 71.82 -20.58
CA LYS A 704 -39.89 70.98 -20.93
C LYS A 704 -39.44 70.22 -19.69
N ILE A 705 -39.32 68.89 -19.78
CA ILE A 705 -38.80 68.04 -18.74
C ILE A 705 -37.33 67.77 -19.06
N SER A 706 -36.41 68.11 -18.14
CA SER A 706 -34.99 67.90 -18.32
C SER A 706 -34.69 66.42 -18.55
N GLY A 707 -33.93 66.13 -19.60
CA GLY A 707 -33.48 64.79 -19.95
C GLY A 707 -34.54 63.90 -20.57
N ALA A 708 -35.78 64.36 -20.86
CA ALA A 708 -36.75 63.58 -21.58
C ALA A 708 -36.34 63.36 -23.05
N SER A 709 -36.43 62.14 -23.53
CA SER A 709 -36.30 61.76 -24.94
C SER A 709 -37.62 61.97 -25.69
N GLY A 710 -38.74 62.07 -24.96
CA GLY A 710 -40.04 62.25 -25.49
C GLY A 710 -41.13 62.11 -24.43
N TYR A 711 -42.39 62.08 -24.92
CA TYR A 711 -43.56 62.04 -24.06
C TYR A 711 -44.62 61.05 -24.64
N VAL A 712 -45.41 60.48 -23.76
CA VAL A 712 -46.53 59.65 -24.12
C VAL A 712 -47.75 60.19 -23.44
N PHE A 713 -48.78 60.50 -24.23
CA PHE A 713 -50.02 60.99 -23.66
C PHE A 713 -51.20 60.02 -23.89
N TYR A 714 -52.09 60.07 -22.92
CA TYR A 714 -53.16 59.12 -22.78
C TYR A 714 -54.48 59.87 -22.57
N ARG A 715 -55.59 59.35 -23.13
CA ARG A 715 -56.93 59.90 -23.05
C ARG A 715 -57.89 58.88 -22.47
N SER A 716 -58.90 59.38 -21.74
CA SER A 716 -60.11 58.66 -21.31
C SER A 716 -61.35 59.55 -21.44
N THR A 717 -62.54 58.96 -21.50
CA THR A 717 -63.83 59.65 -21.38
C THR A 717 -64.31 59.68 -19.93
N SER A 718 -63.62 59.09 -18.99
CA SER A 718 -63.95 59.09 -17.57
C SER A 718 -62.69 59.38 -16.76
N LYS A 719 -62.85 60.10 -15.63
CA LYS A 719 -61.70 60.44 -14.71
C LYS A 719 -61.07 59.25 -14.15
N THR A 720 -61.80 58.21 -13.84
CA THR A 720 -61.36 56.96 -13.23
C THR A 720 -61.32 55.76 -14.21
N GLY A 721 -61.73 56.02 -15.47
CA GLY A 721 -61.80 54.99 -16.52
C GLY A 721 -60.44 54.60 -17.09
N THR A 722 -60.47 53.66 -18.02
CA THR A 722 -59.28 53.21 -18.74
C THR A 722 -58.73 54.31 -19.62
N PHE A 723 -57.46 54.63 -19.47
CA PHE A 723 -56.76 55.60 -20.34
C PHE A 723 -56.05 54.87 -21.46
N THR A 724 -56.47 55.15 -22.70
CA THR A 724 -55.81 54.63 -23.90
C THR A 724 -54.67 55.53 -24.34
N LYS A 725 -53.58 54.95 -24.82
CA LYS A 725 -52.49 55.70 -25.43
C LYS A 725 -52.97 56.30 -26.76
N VAL A 726 -52.83 57.62 -26.85
CA VAL A 726 -53.16 58.32 -28.06
C VAL A 726 -51.94 58.44 -28.97
N GLN A 727 -50.81 58.97 -28.43
CA GLN A 727 -49.67 59.19 -29.26
C GLN A 727 -48.40 59.15 -28.41
N THR A 728 -47.28 58.82 -29.06
CA THR A 728 -45.92 58.97 -28.53
C THR A 728 -45.21 60.13 -29.25
N VAL A 729 -44.82 61.12 -28.52
CA VAL A 729 -43.98 62.22 -28.98
C VAL A 729 -42.52 61.86 -28.86
N LYS A 730 -41.84 61.67 -29.99
CA LYS A 730 -40.44 61.16 -30.00
C LYS A 730 -39.37 62.24 -29.79
N SER A 731 -39.78 63.42 -29.39
CA SER A 731 -38.87 64.54 -29.12
C SER A 731 -39.10 65.12 -27.71
N GLY A 732 -38.02 65.27 -26.93
CA GLY A 732 -38.03 65.92 -25.60
C GLY A 732 -38.20 67.44 -25.69
N SER A 733 -38.06 68.05 -26.88
CA SER A 733 -38.26 69.45 -27.12
C SER A 733 -39.69 69.84 -27.54
N THR A 734 -40.48 68.87 -27.93
CA THR A 734 -41.95 69.10 -28.25
C THR A 734 -42.69 69.25 -26.92
N LEU A 735 -43.42 70.40 -26.81
CA LEU A 735 -44.02 70.80 -25.53
C LEU A 735 -45.57 70.80 -25.60
N SER A 736 -46.11 70.43 -26.71
CA SER A 736 -47.60 70.26 -26.88
C SER A 736 -47.93 69.27 -27.95
N VAL A 737 -49.15 68.81 -27.89
CA VAL A 737 -49.73 67.92 -28.87
C VAL A 737 -51.24 68.30 -29.00
N THR A 738 -51.80 68.14 -30.18
CA THR A 738 -53.19 68.31 -30.41
C THR A 738 -53.88 67.01 -30.66
N ASP A 739 -54.88 66.72 -29.89
CA ASP A 739 -55.72 65.55 -30.04
C ASP A 739 -56.96 66.01 -30.89
N THR A 740 -57.19 65.32 -31.96
CA THR A 740 -58.24 65.67 -32.97
C THR A 740 -59.32 64.63 -33.00
N ASN A 741 -60.36 64.92 -33.78
CA ASN A 741 -61.54 64.01 -33.97
C ASN A 741 -62.29 63.73 -32.67
N LEU A 742 -62.38 64.69 -31.79
CA LEU A 742 -63.13 64.67 -30.55
C LEU A 742 -64.59 65.08 -30.77
N LYS A 743 -65.48 64.54 -29.95
CA LYS A 743 -66.93 64.93 -30.04
C LYS A 743 -67.13 66.24 -29.27
N SER A 744 -67.72 67.23 -29.95
CA SER A 744 -68.07 68.49 -29.31
C SER A 744 -69.09 68.28 -28.18
N GLY A 745 -68.99 69.03 -27.11
CA GLY A 745 -69.76 68.93 -25.89
C GLY A 745 -69.33 67.81 -24.91
N LYS A 746 -68.49 66.85 -25.35
CA LYS A 746 -68.03 65.75 -24.51
C LYS A 746 -66.79 66.20 -23.69
N THR A 747 -66.69 65.66 -22.47
CA THR A 747 -65.49 65.89 -21.58
C THR A 747 -64.51 64.74 -21.75
N TYR A 748 -63.25 65.09 -21.99
CA TYR A 748 -62.16 64.13 -22.08
C TYR A 748 -61.14 64.40 -20.98
N TYR A 749 -60.53 63.35 -20.52
CA TYR A 749 -59.53 63.34 -19.46
C TYR A 749 -58.18 62.92 -20.03
N TYR A 750 -57.07 63.61 -19.60
CA TYR A 750 -55.73 63.42 -20.11
C TYR A 750 -54.75 63.24 -19.01
N LYS A 751 -53.75 62.38 -19.26
CA LYS A 751 -52.53 62.29 -18.50
C LYS A 751 -51.29 62.04 -19.43
N VAL A 752 -50.16 62.56 -19.04
CA VAL A 752 -48.93 62.48 -19.83
C VAL A 752 -47.82 61.96 -18.94
N ARG A 753 -46.91 61.21 -19.50
CA ARG A 753 -45.66 60.83 -18.87
C ARG A 753 -44.51 61.13 -19.82
N ALA A 754 -43.41 61.59 -19.27
CA ALA A 754 -42.14 61.70 -19.98
C ALA A 754 -41.46 60.34 -20.04
N TYR A 755 -40.62 60.11 -21.04
CA TYR A 755 -39.77 58.94 -21.11
C TYR A 755 -38.36 59.34 -21.53
N ARG A 756 -37.39 58.44 -21.14
CA ARG A 756 -36.01 58.50 -21.55
C ARG A 756 -35.55 57.13 -22.01
N SER A 757 -34.80 57.11 -23.13
CA SER A 757 -34.15 55.86 -23.59
C SER A 757 -32.93 55.56 -22.74
N ALA A 758 -32.83 54.31 -22.26
CA ALA A 758 -31.69 53.78 -21.48
C ALA A 758 -31.34 52.38 -21.99
N ASP A 759 -30.20 51.82 -21.59
CA ASP A 759 -29.73 50.49 -22.04
C ASP A 759 -30.66 49.33 -21.57
N ILE A 760 -31.41 49.55 -20.51
CA ILE A 760 -32.44 48.62 -20.01
C ILE A 760 -33.82 48.82 -20.66
N GLY A 761 -33.90 49.59 -21.72
CA GLY A 761 -35.17 50.00 -22.36
C GLY A 761 -35.61 51.41 -21.96
N THR A 762 -36.87 51.72 -22.19
CA THR A 762 -37.43 53.04 -21.91
C THR A 762 -37.79 53.20 -20.44
N VAL A 763 -37.23 54.26 -19.83
CA VAL A 763 -37.51 54.63 -18.42
C VAL A 763 -38.55 55.74 -18.39
N TYR A 764 -39.71 55.49 -17.83
CA TYR A 764 -40.84 56.42 -17.77
C TYR A 764 -40.87 57.19 -16.44
N SER A 765 -41.27 58.47 -16.50
CA SER A 765 -41.71 59.24 -15.33
C SER A 765 -43.04 58.65 -14.77
N SER A 766 -43.45 59.11 -13.61
CA SER A 766 -44.84 58.97 -13.18
C SER A 766 -45.76 59.69 -14.16
N TYR A 767 -47.03 59.29 -14.19
CA TYR A 767 -48.05 60.05 -14.95
C TYR A 767 -48.31 61.41 -14.29
N SER A 768 -48.58 62.43 -15.11
CA SER A 768 -49.11 63.66 -14.61
C SER A 768 -50.44 63.44 -13.87
N SER A 769 -50.81 64.38 -13.02
CA SER A 769 -52.19 64.42 -12.55
C SER A 769 -53.18 64.47 -13.76
N VAL A 770 -54.35 63.81 -13.61
CA VAL A 770 -55.39 63.82 -14.62
C VAL A 770 -56.01 65.22 -14.67
N LYS A 771 -56.10 65.75 -15.90
CA LYS A 771 -56.80 66.99 -16.20
C LYS A 771 -57.90 66.69 -17.14
N SER A 772 -59.01 67.45 -17.06
CA SER A 772 -60.18 67.29 -17.95
C SER A 772 -60.46 68.57 -18.69
N ILE A 773 -61.08 68.45 -19.86
CA ILE A 773 -61.56 69.55 -20.67
C ILE A 773 -62.81 69.15 -21.44
N LYS A 774 -63.78 70.06 -21.46
CA LYS A 774 -65.02 69.94 -22.34
C LYS A 774 -64.65 70.52 -23.70
N ILE A 775 -64.92 69.74 -24.75
CA ILE A 775 -64.55 70.08 -26.13
C ILE A 775 -65.58 71.11 -26.67
N LYS A 776 -65.02 72.16 -27.34
CA LYS A 776 -65.82 73.12 -28.05
C LYS A 776 -66.53 72.52 -29.29
#